data_577b82e0f8e6e6d2e61d7cab5028e157
#
_entry.id   577b82e0f8e6e6d2e61d7cab5028e157
#
_cell.length_a   1.000
_cell.length_b   1.000
_cell.length_c   1.000
_cell.angle_alpha   90.00
_cell.angle_beta   90.00
_cell.angle_gamma   90.00
#
_symmetry.space_group_name_H-M   'P 1'
#
loop_
_entity.id
_entity.type
_entity.pdbx_description
1 polymer ?
#
loop_
_entity_poly.entity_id
_entity_poly.type
_entity_poly.pdbx_seq_one_letter_code
_entity_poly.pdbx_strand_id
1 'polypeptide(L)'
;MGLQAQNWLPDTANAHQEIRLLDCRYHEEKLKSCEQLTDTSSCWKTSVEKTEVTDGTLFVFRFKALKNLTDAGVAVAFDRYHWTSDNYVMIPASVYNGNRQRIVNRNYATGLDPSDYDRPDLALTSNPIPQLSPDFGSPSRLEVSVCNAATPAIAFLDWQKKEGVLLLTDQGIIRDGQVLDHGLIVEETPDRSVASFVISAPGVREKKPEFIGFSKSPDRGITVREGDEIVIRITRLVYPCTDAPCLLGHFMEERKRHIRCAAPRNLVPMSRVLDIMDKNIDLRYYQKDSVEFYRPETADWMSYGWIGGLINTYPMLALGDDEHLRRVARTFDFALPRAKGKSGYYYDILQPDGTVLNRDAAAVVPGVAVTRRNGDVLYWMVKQFNLLERMGHKDFIRPEWEKNVRSLADAFVNTWRNEGTWGNYLHVESGKVAVYNTTGGAMAIGGLTLASVYFNCPEYLEIARQAASALYRQFAIVGFTSGGCGDILQNSDSETAVALATSLFTLYETTGETEYLQQARDVAHLCATWTVSFDYRLPEDTPLAQLGANLTGAVWASTQNKHGAPGFCTQSGDVLFKLYRTTGDTLYAELLRDIIHAHAEGIQPNGKITERLTYCDSDRRGSRADGWETGWNETNGALMALEIPGIYVRTDLGKLYVFDHVEAEIIKSDKRKTILRITNPTEFDAQVTLFAEGAEESALPLGDNAFLNWQDKVKVKAGQTVTYTIKKK
;
A
#
# COMPACT_ATOMS: atom_id res chain seq x y z
N MET A 1 -42.68 10.83 23.99
CA MET A 1 -42.08 10.50 22.74
C MET A 1 -40.61 10.29 23.01
N GLY A 2 -40.15 9.05 23.00
CA GLY A 2 -38.70 8.75 23.18
C GLY A 2 -37.91 9.36 22.04
N LEU A 3 -36.81 9.98 22.36
CA LEU A 3 -35.82 10.38 21.35
C LEU A 3 -35.39 9.10 20.60
N GLN A 4 -35.77 9.00 19.32
CA GLN A 4 -35.33 7.91 18.46
C GLN A 4 -33.81 7.94 18.39
N ALA A 5 -33.17 6.79 18.52
CA ALA A 5 -31.72 6.71 18.51
C ALA A 5 -31.17 7.11 17.14
N GLN A 6 -30.34 8.15 17.11
CA GLN A 6 -29.58 8.58 15.91
C GLN A 6 -28.19 7.92 15.90
N ASN A 7 -28.10 6.65 16.30
CA ASN A 7 -26.88 5.89 16.40
C ASN A 7 -27.10 4.43 15.95
N TRP A 8 -25.99 3.72 15.71
CA TRP A 8 -25.98 2.33 15.26
C TRP A 8 -25.89 1.32 16.41
N LEU A 9 -25.80 1.80 17.65
CA LEU A 9 -25.63 0.96 18.84
C LEU A 9 -26.92 0.26 19.22
N PRO A 10 -26.86 -0.92 19.88
CA PRO A 10 -28.04 -1.60 20.41
C PRO A 10 -28.70 -0.79 21.55
N ASP A 11 -30.03 -0.89 21.67
CA ASP A 11 -30.69 -0.44 22.87
C ASP A 11 -30.28 -1.35 24.05
N THR A 12 -29.92 -0.75 25.17
CA THR A 12 -29.48 -1.46 26.39
C THR A 12 -30.49 -2.50 26.87
N ALA A 13 -31.78 -2.36 26.53
CA ALA A 13 -32.83 -3.34 26.84
C ALA A 13 -32.72 -4.65 26.03
N ASN A 14 -32.00 -4.65 24.89
CA ASN A 14 -31.87 -5.79 23.98
C ASN A 14 -30.45 -6.39 23.97
N ALA A 15 -29.70 -6.26 25.01
CA ALA A 15 -28.25 -6.49 25.15
C ALA A 15 -27.78 -7.95 25.01
N HIS A 16 -28.34 -8.78 24.13
CA HIS A 16 -27.87 -10.16 23.91
C HIS A 16 -27.93 -10.64 22.46
N GLN A 17 -28.32 -9.79 21.52
CA GLN A 17 -28.43 -10.18 20.14
C GLN A 17 -27.16 -9.80 19.37
N GLU A 18 -26.43 -10.80 18.85
CA GLU A 18 -25.19 -10.55 18.09
C GLU A 18 -25.42 -9.90 16.73
N ILE A 19 -26.59 -10.15 16.09
CA ILE A 19 -26.91 -9.64 14.73
C ILE A 19 -28.24 -8.91 14.79
N ARG A 20 -28.25 -7.64 14.37
CA ARG A 20 -29.47 -6.83 14.26
C ARG A 20 -29.71 -6.42 12.81
N LEU A 21 -30.98 -6.47 12.37
CA LEU A 21 -31.45 -5.91 11.11
C LEU A 21 -32.08 -4.56 11.40
N LEU A 22 -31.72 -3.54 10.61
CA LEU A 22 -32.04 -2.14 10.93
C LEU A 22 -32.81 -1.49 9.78
N ASP A 23 -33.87 -0.71 10.11
CA ASP A 23 -34.54 0.25 9.25
C ASP A 23 -33.90 1.62 9.46
N CYS A 24 -33.29 2.19 8.42
CA CYS A 24 -32.58 3.45 8.48
C CYS A 24 -33.35 4.52 7.74
N ARG A 25 -33.48 5.70 8.36
CA ARG A 25 -34.06 6.89 7.75
C ARG A 25 -33.06 8.01 7.76
N TYR A 26 -32.98 8.69 6.65
CA TYR A 26 -32.04 9.78 6.46
C TYR A 26 -32.75 11.11 6.29
N HIS A 27 -32.07 12.18 6.50
CA HIS A 27 -32.41 13.51 6.06
C HIS A 27 -31.17 14.12 5.43
N GLU A 28 -31.19 14.24 4.12
CA GLU A 28 -29.99 14.48 3.33
C GLU A 28 -28.91 13.40 3.64
N GLU A 29 -27.70 13.80 4.07
CA GLU A 29 -26.60 12.91 4.43
C GLU A 29 -26.62 12.46 5.90
N LYS A 30 -27.62 12.87 6.70
CA LYS A 30 -27.67 12.58 8.13
C LYS A 30 -28.60 11.42 8.46
N LEU A 31 -28.11 10.50 9.28
CA LEU A 31 -28.96 9.48 9.89
C LEU A 31 -29.96 10.16 10.82
N LYS A 32 -31.26 10.05 10.52
CA LYS A 32 -32.35 10.62 11.30
C LYS A 32 -32.88 9.65 12.36
N SER A 33 -33.05 8.40 11.96
CA SER A 33 -33.42 7.31 12.86
C SER A 33 -32.85 6.00 12.37
N CYS A 34 -32.58 5.10 13.32
CA CYS A 34 -32.16 3.74 13.10
C CYS A 34 -32.91 2.85 14.07
N GLU A 35 -33.79 2.00 13.54
CA GLU A 35 -34.67 1.17 14.35
C GLU A 35 -34.43 -0.31 14.06
N GLN A 36 -34.35 -1.12 15.13
CA GLN A 36 -34.24 -2.56 14.98
C GLN A 36 -35.52 -3.13 14.38
N LEU A 37 -35.40 -3.91 13.32
CA LEU A 37 -36.51 -4.61 12.71
C LEU A 37 -36.91 -5.82 13.53
N THR A 38 -38.21 -5.97 13.71
CA THR A 38 -38.88 -7.10 14.40
C THR A 38 -39.91 -7.70 13.45
N ASP A 39 -40.47 -8.85 13.80
CA ASP A 39 -41.54 -9.52 13.02
C ASP A 39 -42.81 -8.64 12.89
N THR A 40 -42.96 -7.63 13.72
CA THR A 40 -44.08 -6.68 13.70
C THR A 40 -43.77 -5.40 12.93
N SER A 41 -42.60 -5.26 12.35
CA SER A 41 -42.20 -4.07 11.61
C SER A 41 -43.10 -3.83 10.38
N SER A 42 -43.59 -2.60 10.22
CA SER A 42 -44.56 -2.24 9.18
C SER A 42 -43.93 -1.79 7.87
N CYS A 43 -42.61 -1.61 7.84
CA CYS A 43 -41.90 -1.08 6.70
C CYS A 43 -41.23 -2.15 5.85
N TRP A 44 -40.70 -3.18 6.49
CA TRP A 44 -39.88 -4.21 5.84
C TRP A 44 -40.31 -5.61 6.31
N LYS A 45 -40.37 -6.55 5.37
CA LYS A 45 -40.36 -7.98 5.64
C LYS A 45 -38.92 -8.46 5.42
N THR A 46 -38.36 -9.12 6.43
CA THR A 46 -36.98 -9.60 6.38
C THR A 46 -36.90 -11.12 6.26
N SER A 47 -35.84 -11.61 5.62
CA SER A 47 -35.44 -13.01 5.69
C SER A 47 -33.92 -13.11 5.67
N VAL A 48 -33.39 -14.17 6.29
CA VAL A 48 -31.97 -14.44 6.39
C VAL A 48 -31.69 -15.87 5.95
N GLU A 49 -30.92 -16.04 4.89
CA GLU A 49 -30.37 -17.32 4.49
C GLU A 49 -28.95 -17.45 5.04
N LYS A 50 -28.60 -18.62 5.56
CA LYS A 50 -27.29 -18.93 6.11
C LYS A 50 -26.70 -20.12 5.37
N THR A 51 -25.47 -19.99 4.94
CA THR A 51 -24.69 -21.07 4.33
C THR A 51 -23.35 -21.17 5.04
N GLU A 52 -23.06 -22.35 5.61
CA GLU A 52 -21.76 -22.57 6.23
C GLU A 52 -20.67 -22.59 5.15
N VAL A 53 -19.57 -21.88 5.42
CA VAL A 53 -18.34 -21.85 4.63
C VAL A 53 -17.17 -22.23 5.52
N THR A 54 -16.01 -22.43 4.96
CA THR A 54 -14.81 -22.70 5.77
C THR A 54 -14.56 -21.49 6.70
N ASP A 55 -14.37 -21.78 7.98
CA ASP A 55 -14.11 -20.82 9.07
C ASP A 55 -15.22 -19.79 9.31
N GLY A 56 -16.45 -20.03 8.84
CA GLY A 56 -17.53 -19.08 9.08
C GLY A 56 -18.84 -19.35 8.37
N THR A 57 -19.59 -18.28 8.13
CA THR A 57 -20.94 -18.32 7.58
C THR A 57 -21.17 -17.21 6.57
N LEU A 58 -21.68 -17.55 5.40
CA LEU A 58 -22.25 -16.60 4.45
C LEU A 58 -23.71 -16.34 4.82
N PHE A 59 -24.03 -15.08 5.07
CA PHE A 59 -25.37 -14.58 5.29
C PHE A 59 -25.88 -13.84 4.06
N VAL A 60 -27.13 -14.11 3.67
CA VAL A 60 -27.86 -13.34 2.67
C VAL A 60 -29.08 -12.75 3.34
N PHE A 61 -29.00 -11.47 3.66
CA PHE A 61 -30.07 -10.70 4.27
C PHE A 61 -30.93 -10.07 3.18
N ARG A 62 -32.26 -10.33 3.21
CA ARG A 62 -33.21 -9.74 2.28
C ARG A 62 -34.19 -8.86 3.03
N PHE A 63 -34.42 -7.67 2.49
CA PHE A 63 -35.33 -6.66 3.03
C PHE A 63 -36.33 -6.31 1.92
N LYS A 64 -37.57 -6.82 2.04
CA LYS A 64 -38.66 -6.52 1.11
C LYS A 64 -39.52 -5.40 1.66
N ALA A 65 -39.66 -4.31 0.91
CA ALA A 65 -40.48 -3.17 1.30
C ALA A 65 -41.97 -3.53 1.32
N LEU A 66 -42.64 -3.21 2.41
CA LEU A 66 -44.11 -3.44 2.60
C LEU A 66 -44.94 -2.22 2.24
N LYS A 67 -44.28 -1.10 1.94
CA LYS A 67 -44.89 0.16 1.49
C LYS A 67 -43.85 1.03 0.80
N ASN A 68 -44.30 2.10 0.13
CA ASN A 68 -43.39 3.10 -0.43
C ASN A 68 -42.65 3.85 0.68
N LEU A 69 -41.35 4.03 0.52
CA LEU A 69 -40.46 4.70 1.48
C LEU A 69 -39.56 5.68 0.73
N THR A 70 -39.31 6.83 1.34
CA THR A 70 -38.36 7.85 0.84
C THR A 70 -37.24 8.05 1.86
N ASP A 71 -36.09 8.48 1.40
CA ASP A 71 -34.91 8.69 2.25
C ASP A 71 -34.59 7.48 3.15
N ALA A 72 -34.77 6.30 2.57
CA ALA A 72 -34.68 5.02 3.26
C ALA A 72 -33.34 4.33 3.04
N GLY A 73 -33.00 3.45 3.95
CA GLY A 73 -31.95 2.48 3.82
C GLY A 73 -32.18 1.34 4.81
N VAL A 74 -31.38 0.31 4.68
CA VAL A 74 -31.35 -0.82 5.62
C VAL A 74 -29.91 -1.11 6.01
N ALA A 75 -29.73 -1.79 7.16
CA ALA A 75 -28.40 -2.17 7.58
C ALA A 75 -28.42 -3.49 8.36
N VAL A 76 -27.26 -4.11 8.43
CA VAL A 76 -26.97 -5.26 9.28
C VAL A 76 -25.87 -4.86 10.24
N ALA A 77 -26.12 -4.98 11.54
CA ALA A 77 -25.17 -4.71 12.61
C ALA A 77 -24.74 -6.01 13.29
N PHE A 78 -23.44 -6.15 13.50
CA PHE A 78 -22.83 -7.19 14.33
C PHE A 78 -22.33 -6.55 15.62
N ASP A 79 -22.96 -6.85 16.73
CA ASP A 79 -22.68 -6.24 18.01
C ASP A 79 -21.67 -7.07 18.82
N ARG A 80 -20.76 -6.38 19.48
CA ARG A 80 -19.77 -6.95 20.39
C ARG A 80 -19.91 -6.32 21.77
N TYR A 81 -20.27 -7.15 22.72
CA TYR A 81 -20.36 -6.82 24.13
C TYR A 81 -19.05 -7.13 24.84
N HIS A 82 -18.77 -6.43 25.92
CA HIS A 82 -17.49 -6.48 26.63
C HIS A 82 -16.34 -6.03 25.74
N TRP A 83 -16.63 -5.04 24.92
CA TRP A 83 -15.65 -4.41 24.04
C TRP A 83 -14.67 -3.54 24.82
N THR A 84 -13.52 -3.24 24.27
CA THR A 84 -12.54 -2.26 24.81
C THR A 84 -11.92 -1.46 23.67
N SER A 85 -11.47 -0.23 23.96
CA SER A 85 -10.78 0.62 22.98
C SER A 85 -9.42 0.07 22.55
N ASP A 86 -8.88 -0.91 23.27
CA ASP A 86 -7.61 -1.56 22.90
C ASP A 86 -7.77 -2.54 21.76
N ASN A 87 -9.01 -2.99 21.50
CA ASN A 87 -9.30 -3.92 20.41
C ASN A 87 -8.97 -3.29 19.04
N TYR A 88 -8.33 -4.10 18.19
CA TYR A 88 -7.94 -3.68 16.86
C TYR A 88 -9.15 -3.60 15.93
N VAL A 89 -9.22 -2.53 15.13
CA VAL A 89 -10.23 -2.34 14.08
C VAL A 89 -9.56 -1.92 12.79
N MET A 90 -9.91 -2.59 11.68
CA MET A 90 -9.41 -2.30 10.35
C MET A 90 -10.56 -2.23 9.33
N ILE A 91 -10.50 -1.23 8.46
CA ILE A 91 -11.15 -1.20 7.16
C ILE A 91 -10.02 -1.00 6.13
N PRO A 92 -9.78 -1.96 5.22
CA PRO A 92 -8.62 -1.95 4.36
C PRO A 92 -8.41 -0.62 3.63
N ALA A 93 -7.20 -0.06 3.70
CA ALA A 93 -6.78 1.24 3.18
C ALA A 93 -7.38 2.48 3.86
N SER A 94 -8.39 2.36 4.70
CA SER A 94 -9.07 3.50 5.33
C SER A 94 -8.85 3.61 6.83
N VAL A 95 -8.80 2.49 7.53
CA VAL A 95 -8.74 2.45 8.99
C VAL A 95 -7.78 1.36 9.45
N TYR A 96 -6.84 1.73 10.30
CA TYR A 96 -5.91 0.81 10.95
C TYR A 96 -5.86 1.12 12.45
N ASN A 97 -6.05 0.11 13.28
CA ASN A 97 -6.17 0.25 14.73
C ASN A 97 -7.14 1.38 15.14
N GLY A 98 -8.27 1.48 14.41
CA GLY A 98 -9.29 2.50 14.62
C GLY A 98 -8.86 3.93 14.27
N ASN A 99 -7.66 4.16 13.73
CA ASN A 99 -7.08 5.49 13.46
C ASN A 99 -7.16 6.43 14.67
N ARG A 100 -6.93 5.93 15.88
CA ARG A 100 -7.12 6.65 17.18
C ARG A 100 -6.03 7.67 17.48
N GLN A 101 -5.69 8.52 16.53
CA GLN A 101 -4.66 9.56 16.66
C GLN A 101 -5.28 10.93 16.91
N ARG A 102 -4.54 11.81 17.59
CA ARG A 102 -4.94 13.20 17.73
C ARG A 102 -4.58 14.00 16.48
N ILE A 103 -5.49 14.88 16.07
CA ILE A 103 -5.28 15.79 14.94
C ILE A 103 -4.73 17.08 15.49
N VAL A 104 -3.44 17.36 15.24
CA VAL A 104 -2.77 18.60 15.68
C VAL A 104 -2.65 19.63 14.57
N ASN A 105 -2.56 19.19 13.32
CA ASN A 105 -2.56 20.06 12.15
C ASN A 105 -3.67 19.61 11.20
N ARG A 106 -4.41 20.57 10.66
CA ARG A 106 -5.57 20.32 9.79
C ARG A 106 -5.30 20.62 8.32
N ASN A 107 -4.09 21.04 8.00
CA ASN A 107 -3.72 21.39 6.65
C ASN A 107 -2.78 20.32 6.07
N TYR A 108 -3.05 19.90 4.85
CA TYR A 108 -2.19 18.97 4.13
C TYR A 108 -0.82 19.61 3.83
N ALA A 109 0.24 18.85 3.98
CA ALA A 109 1.62 19.24 3.69
C ALA A 109 2.04 20.59 4.30
N THR A 110 1.44 20.99 5.41
CA THR A 110 1.83 22.20 6.12
C THR A 110 2.65 21.87 7.35
N GLY A 111 3.49 22.79 7.71
CA GLY A 111 4.35 22.69 8.86
C GLY A 111 3.58 22.45 10.15
N LEU A 112 4.18 21.68 11.02
CA LEU A 112 3.75 21.54 12.40
C LEU A 112 4.03 22.84 13.15
N ASP A 113 3.27 23.12 14.20
CA ASP A 113 3.64 24.15 15.15
C ASP A 113 4.98 23.76 15.79
N PRO A 114 5.92 24.70 15.97
CA PRO A 114 7.20 24.41 16.61
C PRO A 114 7.08 23.74 17.99
N SER A 115 5.99 23.93 18.71
CA SER A 115 5.71 23.27 19.99
C SER A 115 5.38 21.77 19.86
N ASP A 116 5.09 21.27 18.64
CA ASP A 116 4.80 19.85 18.39
C ASP A 116 6.07 19.04 18.10
N TYR A 117 7.21 19.70 17.88
CA TYR A 117 8.48 19.01 17.69
C TYR A 117 9.08 18.56 19.02
N ASP A 118 9.97 17.56 18.92
CA ASP A 118 10.70 17.00 20.06
C ASP A 118 9.77 16.44 21.16
N ARG A 119 8.58 16.00 20.77
CA ARG A 119 7.53 15.45 21.65
C ARG A 119 7.32 13.95 21.40
N PRO A 120 8.06 13.05 22.10
CA PRO A 120 7.90 11.61 21.95
C PRO A 120 6.56 11.07 22.47
N ASP A 121 5.82 11.87 23.22
CA ASP A 121 4.50 11.56 23.79
C ASP A 121 3.33 11.87 22.83
N LEU A 122 3.59 12.57 21.73
CA LEU A 122 2.53 12.93 20.77
C LEU A 122 2.39 11.92 19.64
N ALA A 123 1.14 11.57 19.35
CA ALA A 123 0.73 10.91 18.12
C ALA A 123 0.06 11.95 17.21
N LEU A 124 0.74 12.30 16.12
CA LEU A 124 0.39 13.42 15.26
C LEU A 124 -0.19 12.94 13.93
N THR A 125 -1.24 13.61 13.47
CA THR A 125 -1.73 13.47 12.10
C THR A 125 -2.04 14.85 11.52
N SER A 126 -1.78 15.01 10.21
CA SER A 126 -1.95 16.29 9.53
C SER A 126 -3.40 16.65 9.25
N ASN A 127 -4.24 15.67 8.96
CA ASN A 127 -5.62 15.88 8.51
C ASN A 127 -6.63 15.00 9.22
N PRO A 128 -7.88 15.47 9.34
CA PRO A 128 -8.96 14.61 9.78
C PRO A 128 -9.21 13.48 8.78
N ILE A 129 -9.28 12.27 9.34
CA ILE A 129 -9.58 11.02 8.65
C ILE A 129 -10.72 10.30 9.38
N PRO A 130 -11.41 9.33 8.76
CA PRO A 130 -12.34 8.47 9.51
C PRO A 130 -11.62 7.82 10.68
N GLN A 131 -12.07 8.06 11.90
CA GLN A 131 -11.41 7.56 13.11
C GLN A 131 -12.40 7.27 14.23
N LEU A 132 -12.07 6.29 15.06
CA LEU A 132 -12.67 6.11 16.37
C LEU A 132 -12.04 7.10 17.35
N SER A 133 -12.82 7.61 18.29
CA SER A 133 -12.31 8.60 19.22
C SER A 133 -11.25 8.02 20.16
N PRO A 134 -10.10 8.67 20.30
CA PRO A 134 -9.11 8.30 21.33
C PRO A 134 -9.58 8.66 22.75
N ASP A 135 -10.58 9.53 22.89
CA ASP A 135 -11.01 10.07 24.18
C ASP A 135 -12.13 9.20 24.79
N PHE A 136 -11.86 8.59 25.94
CA PHE A 136 -12.84 7.85 26.72
C PHE A 136 -13.97 8.80 27.20
N GLY A 137 -15.22 8.33 27.16
CA GLY A 137 -16.38 9.13 27.50
C GLY A 137 -16.97 9.96 26.34
N SER A 138 -16.27 10.06 25.21
CA SER A 138 -16.75 10.75 24.03
C SER A 138 -17.44 9.81 23.05
N PRO A 139 -18.40 10.32 22.22
CA PRO A 139 -18.92 9.56 21.07
C PRO A 139 -17.81 9.09 20.16
N SER A 140 -17.89 7.84 19.71
CA SER A 140 -16.87 7.20 18.88
C SER A 140 -17.53 6.49 17.71
N ARG A 141 -17.51 7.11 16.54
CA ARG A 141 -18.10 6.58 15.30
C ARG A 141 -17.25 6.96 14.10
N LEU A 142 -17.00 5.99 13.23
CA LEU A 142 -16.46 6.20 11.91
C LEU A 142 -17.39 5.65 10.83
N GLU A 143 -17.39 6.29 9.67
CA GLU A 143 -18.19 5.94 8.51
C GLU A 143 -17.28 5.95 7.26
N VAL A 144 -17.24 4.82 6.56
CA VAL A 144 -16.46 4.65 5.32
C VAL A 144 -17.40 4.09 4.26
N SER A 145 -17.31 4.60 3.04
CA SER A 145 -17.95 3.96 1.88
C SER A 145 -17.01 2.92 1.29
N VAL A 146 -17.55 1.84 0.73
CA VAL A 146 -16.76 0.80 0.05
C VAL A 146 -15.84 1.40 -1.01
N CYS A 147 -16.20 2.50 -1.66
CA CYS A 147 -15.30 3.19 -2.60
C CYS A 147 -14.01 3.71 -1.95
N ASN A 148 -13.95 3.83 -0.66
CA ASN A 148 -12.77 4.26 0.09
C ASN A 148 -12.00 3.09 0.72
N ALA A 149 -12.38 1.86 0.44
CA ALA A 149 -11.72 0.66 0.93
C ALA A 149 -11.02 -0.11 -0.20
N ALA A 150 -9.86 -0.67 0.07
CA ALA A 150 -9.17 -1.55 -0.86
C ALA A 150 -9.87 -2.93 -1.00
N THR A 151 -10.61 -3.32 0.02
CA THR A 151 -11.45 -4.51 0.06
C THR A 151 -12.74 -4.15 0.80
N PRO A 152 -13.92 -4.55 0.33
CA PRO A 152 -15.19 -4.30 1.00
C PRO A 152 -15.31 -5.18 2.26
N ALA A 153 -14.61 -4.78 3.31
CA ALA A 153 -14.50 -5.54 4.55
C ALA A 153 -14.34 -4.66 5.78
N ILE A 154 -14.85 -5.16 6.91
CA ILE A 154 -14.49 -4.71 8.24
C ILE A 154 -13.79 -5.90 8.94
N ALA A 155 -12.63 -5.64 9.53
CA ALA A 155 -11.91 -6.62 10.33
C ALA A 155 -11.70 -6.09 11.74
N PHE A 156 -11.74 -6.97 12.73
CA PHE A 156 -11.41 -6.61 14.11
C PHE A 156 -10.80 -7.79 14.86
N LEU A 157 -10.00 -7.48 15.88
CA LEU A 157 -9.40 -8.45 16.79
C LEU A 157 -9.81 -8.11 18.22
N ASP A 158 -10.49 -9.05 18.86
CA ASP A 158 -10.78 -9.01 20.28
C ASP A 158 -9.62 -9.68 21.03
N TRP A 159 -8.75 -8.87 21.63
CA TRP A 159 -7.55 -9.35 22.32
C TRP A 159 -7.88 -10.24 23.53
N GLN A 160 -8.98 -9.95 24.22
CA GLN A 160 -9.36 -10.71 25.42
C GLN A 160 -9.89 -12.08 25.04
N LYS A 161 -10.69 -12.16 23.99
CA LYS A 161 -11.22 -13.43 23.46
C LYS A 161 -10.23 -14.17 22.57
N LYS A 162 -9.14 -13.51 22.15
CA LYS A 162 -8.19 -14.01 21.15
C LYS A 162 -8.90 -14.43 19.86
N GLU A 163 -9.81 -13.60 19.42
CA GLU A 163 -10.68 -13.85 18.28
C GLU A 163 -10.54 -12.76 17.24
N GLY A 164 -10.10 -13.15 16.05
CA GLY A 164 -10.10 -12.31 14.86
C GLY A 164 -11.37 -12.53 14.04
N VAL A 165 -12.00 -11.47 13.57
CA VAL A 165 -13.20 -11.53 12.74
C VAL A 165 -13.04 -10.73 11.47
N LEU A 166 -13.45 -11.34 10.34
CA LEU A 166 -13.58 -10.67 9.05
C LEU A 166 -15.06 -10.63 8.65
N LEU A 167 -15.56 -9.45 8.32
CA LEU A 167 -16.87 -9.22 7.71
C LEU A 167 -16.64 -8.74 6.29
N LEU A 168 -16.79 -9.63 5.31
CA LEU A 168 -16.62 -9.36 3.88
C LEU A 168 -17.98 -9.16 3.24
N THR A 169 -18.12 -8.16 2.34
CA THR A 169 -19.39 -7.87 1.68
C THR A 169 -19.17 -7.56 0.19
N ASP A 170 -20.25 -7.39 -0.56
CA ASP A 170 -20.21 -6.89 -1.94
C ASP A 170 -19.90 -5.38 -1.97
N GLN A 171 -19.65 -4.82 -3.15
CA GLN A 171 -19.44 -3.38 -3.32
C GLN A 171 -20.66 -2.57 -2.85
N GLY A 172 -21.86 -3.01 -3.19
CA GLY A 172 -23.09 -2.29 -2.91
C GLY A 172 -24.30 -2.94 -3.55
N ILE A 173 -25.42 -2.22 -3.57
CA ILE A 173 -26.67 -2.63 -4.22
C ILE A 173 -26.79 -2.02 -5.61
N ILE A 174 -27.49 -2.71 -6.52
CA ILE A 174 -27.75 -2.20 -7.87
C ILE A 174 -29.15 -1.61 -7.89
N ARG A 175 -29.25 -0.32 -8.26
CA ARG A 175 -30.52 0.39 -8.49
C ARG A 175 -30.45 1.17 -9.79
N ASP A 176 -31.47 1.00 -10.63
CA ASP A 176 -31.58 1.70 -11.93
C ASP A 176 -30.29 1.62 -12.79
N GLY A 177 -29.62 0.44 -12.75
CA GLY A 177 -28.37 0.20 -13.46
C GLY A 177 -27.09 0.73 -12.78
N GLN A 178 -27.22 1.51 -11.72
CA GLN A 178 -26.08 2.06 -10.97
C GLN A 178 -25.79 1.26 -9.71
N VAL A 179 -24.53 1.22 -9.32
CA VAL A 179 -24.10 0.66 -8.03
C VAL A 179 -24.10 1.76 -6.98
N LEU A 180 -24.85 1.53 -5.91
CA LEU A 180 -24.82 2.34 -4.70
C LEU A 180 -23.99 1.58 -3.68
N ASP A 181 -22.83 2.10 -3.35
CA ASP A 181 -21.88 1.45 -2.44
C ASP A 181 -22.48 1.18 -1.06
N HIS A 182 -22.03 0.10 -0.42
CA HIS A 182 -22.30 -0.12 1.00
C HIS A 182 -21.52 0.86 1.89
N GLY A 183 -22.12 1.17 3.04
CA GLY A 183 -21.44 1.84 4.14
C GLY A 183 -20.79 0.80 5.05
N LEU A 184 -19.56 1.06 5.45
CA LEU A 184 -18.80 0.32 6.45
C LEU A 184 -18.66 1.22 7.68
N ILE A 185 -19.37 0.88 8.75
CA ILE A 185 -19.53 1.76 9.92
C ILE A 185 -19.08 1.02 11.17
N VAL A 186 -18.35 1.70 12.02
CA VAL A 186 -18.03 1.20 13.37
C VAL A 186 -18.43 2.28 14.38
N GLU A 187 -19.24 1.90 15.36
CA GLU A 187 -19.63 2.79 16.45
C GLU A 187 -19.41 2.12 17.80
N GLU A 188 -18.85 2.85 18.74
CA GLU A 188 -18.58 2.40 20.11
C GLU A 188 -19.36 3.24 21.10
N THR A 189 -19.84 2.60 22.17
CA THR A 189 -20.39 3.33 23.32
C THR A 189 -19.34 4.27 23.94
N PRO A 190 -19.75 5.36 24.58
CA PRO A 190 -18.80 6.28 25.23
C PRO A 190 -17.88 5.60 26.25
N ASP A 191 -18.35 4.58 26.95
CA ASP A 191 -17.59 3.77 27.91
C ASP A 191 -16.82 2.62 27.26
N ARG A 192 -16.87 2.50 25.91
CA ARG A 192 -16.22 1.44 25.12
C ARG A 192 -16.63 0.01 25.51
N SER A 193 -17.77 -0.18 26.18
CA SER A 193 -18.24 -1.52 26.59
C SER A 193 -18.96 -2.29 25.48
N VAL A 194 -19.45 -1.59 24.45
CA VAL A 194 -20.11 -2.18 23.28
C VAL A 194 -19.59 -1.52 22.01
N ALA A 195 -19.38 -2.33 20.96
CA ALA A 195 -19.12 -1.88 19.60
C ALA A 195 -20.12 -2.52 18.62
N SER A 196 -20.58 -1.74 17.64
CA SER A 196 -21.40 -2.21 16.53
C SER A 196 -20.62 -2.08 15.22
N PHE A 197 -20.50 -3.18 14.49
CA PHE A 197 -19.90 -3.26 13.16
C PHE A 197 -21.02 -3.37 12.14
N VAL A 198 -21.22 -2.33 11.34
CA VAL A 198 -22.44 -2.15 10.54
C VAL A 198 -22.12 -2.10 9.06
N ILE A 199 -22.88 -2.84 8.27
CA ILE A 199 -22.89 -2.75 6.80
C ILE A 199 -24.27 -2.23 6.40
N SER A 200 -24.30 -1.02 5.78
CA SER A 200 -25.53 -0.35 5.36
C SER A 200 -25.73 -0.36 3.86
N ALA A 201 -26.97 -0.32 3.41
CA ALA A 201 -27.37 -0.23 2.01
C ALA A 201 -28.51 0.80 1.82
N PRO A 202 -28.26 1.93 1.13
CA PRO A 202 -26.97 2.40 0.65
C PRO A 202 -26.04 2.85 1.78
N GLY A 203 -24.77 3.08 1.46
CA GLY A 203 -23.82 3.75 2.34
C GLY A 203 -24.08 5.26 2.33
N VAL A 204 -24.56 5.78 3.46
CA VAL A 204 -24.77 7.22 3.64
C VAL A 204 -23.86 7.71 4.74
N ARG A 205 -22.88 8.50 4.39
CA ARG A 205 -21.91 9.11 5.32
C ARG A 205 -22.38 10.52 5.65
N GLU A 206 -22.23 10.94 6.87
CA GLU A 206 -22.45 12.34 7.24
C GLU A 206 -21.41 13.27 6.63
N LYS A 207 -20.16 12.80 6.55
CA LYS A 207 -19.04 13.54 5.99
C LYS A 207 -18.30 12.70 4.94
N LYS A 208 -18.02 13.29 3.79
CA LYS A 208 -17.19 12.70 2.74
C LYS A 208 -15.73 13.03 3.00
N PRO A 209 -14.83 12.04 3.08
CA PRO A 209 -13.40 12.32 3.16
C PRO A 209 -12.91 12.91 1.84
N GLU A 210 -12.13 13.98 1.94
CA GLU A 210 -11.44 14.63 0.83
C GLU A 210 -9.94 14.42 0.96
N PHE A 211 -9.20 14.79 -0.07
CA PHE A 211 -7.74 14.81 -0.01
C PHE A 211 -7.24 15.68 1.16
N ILE A 212 -7.93 16.78 1.42
CA ILE A 212 -7.70 17.66 2.57
C ILE A 212 -8.97 17.70 3.43
N GLY A 213 -9.01 16.91 4.51
CA GLY A 213 -10.10 16.95 5.49
C GLY A 213 -11.40 16.30 5.02
N PHE A 214 -12.51 16.93 5.36
CA PHE A 214 -13.87 16.46 5.05
C PHE A 214 -14.71 17.56 4.38
N SER A 215 -15.60 17.15 3.47
CA SER A 215 -16.68 17.98 2.95
C SER A 215 -18.05 17.43 3.36
N LYS A 216 -19.12 18.20 3.06
CA LYS A 216 -20.48 17.71 3.16
C LYS A 216 -20.67 16.54 2.19
N SER A 217 -21.24 15.43 2.68
CA SER A 217 -21.45 14.25 1.83
C SER A 217 -22.60 14.45 0.84
N PRO A 218 -22.44 13.99 -0.43
CA PRO A 218 -23.54 13.91 -1.38
C PRO A 218 -24.41 12.68 -1.17
N ASP A 219 -24.03 11.76 -0.29
CA ASP A 219 -24.73 10.49 -0.08
C ASP A 219 -26.16 10.73 0.43
N ARG A 220 -27.11 9.94 -0.05
CA ARG A 220 -28.53 10.06 0.29
C ARG A 220 -29.16 8.70 0.50
N GLY A 221 -30.22 8.67 1.32
CA GLY A 221 -31.15 7.56 1.35
C GLY A 221 -31.82 7.36 -0.01
N ILE A 222 -32.41 6.21 -0.22
CA ILE A 222 -33.08 5.83 -1.46
C ILE A 222 -34.59 5.88 -1.35
N THR A 223 -35.27 6.02 -2.47
CA THR A 223 -36.69 5.77 -2.60
C THR A 223 -36.89 4.32 -2.98
N VAL A 224 -37.73 3.60 -2.22
CA VAL A 224 -38.16 2.24 -2.52
C VAL A 224 -39.67 2.18 -2.67
N ARG A 225 -40.14 1.33 -3.57
CA ARG A 225 -41.57 1.07 -3.78
C ARG A 225 -41.96 -0.18 -3.02
N GLU A 226 -43.24 -0.30 -2.69
CA GLU A 226 -43.79 -1.53 -2.15
C GLU A 226 -43.43 -2.72 -3.07
N GLY A 227 -42.88 -3.78 -2.46
CA GLY A 227 -42.42 -4.97 -3.15
C GLY A 227 -40.94 -4.95 -3.56
N ASP A 228 -40.27 -3.81 -3.60
CA ASP A 228 -38.83 -3.71 -3.87
C ASP A 228 -38.04 -4.50 -2.83
N GLU A 229 -36.95 -5.12 -3.26
CA GLU A 229 -36.08 -5.89 -2.38
C GLU A 229 -34.65 -5.28 -2.35
N ILE A 230 -34.09 -5.18 -1.17
CA ILE A 230 -32.68 -4.86 -0.93
C ILE A 230 -32.01 -6.13 -0.38
N VAL A 231 -30.86 -6.49 -0.94
CA VAL A 231 -30.10 -7.68 -0.53
C VAL A 231 -28.70 -7.24 -0.06
N ILE A 232 -28.34 -7.64 1.14
CA ILE A 232 -26.98 -7.46 1.69
C ILE A 232 -26.40 -8.85 1.90
N ARG A 233 -25.22 -9.12 1.32
CA ARG A 233 -24.46 -10.36 1.51
C ARG A 233 -23.27 -10.09 2.40
N ILE A 234 -23.09 -10.91 3.43
CA ILE A 234 -21.96 -10.76 4.36
C ILE A 234 -21.41 -12.16 4.64
N THR A 235 -20.13 -12.34 4.36
CA THR A 235 -19.39 -13.51 4.85
C THR A 235 -18.71 -13.12 6.15
N ARG A 236 -19.12 -13.76 7.25
CA ARG A 236 -18.47 -13.62 8.55
C ARG A 236 -17.53 -14.80 8.75
N LEU A 237 -16.24 -14.52 8.87
CA LEU A 237 -15.20 -15.50 9.18
C LEU A 237 -14.66 -15.21 10.58
N VAL A 238 -14.34 -16.26 11.33
CA VAL A 238 -13.91 -16.16 12.72
C VAL A 238 -12.72 -17.07 12.95
N TYR A 239 -11.62 -16.51 13.44
CA TYR A 239 -10.37 -17.20 13.64
C TYR A 239 -9.82 -17.05 15.04
N PRO A 240 -9.18 -18.07 15.62
CA PRO A 240 -8.34 -17.89 16.80
C PRO A 240 -7.13 -17.03 16.40
N CYS A 241 -7.04 -15.82 16.93
CA CYS A 241 -5.95 -14.89 16.68
C CYS A 241 -5.41 -14.30 17.99
N THR A 242 -4.09 -14.27 18.14
CA THR A 242 -3.42 -13.70 19.30
C THR A 242 -2.81 -12.33 19.06
N ASP A 243 -2.73 -11.91 17.79
CA ASP A 243 -2.11 -10.65 17.35
C ASP A 243 -2.67 -10.20 16.00
N ALA A 244 -2.38 -8.96 15.62
CA ALA A 244 -2.85 -8.43 14.35
C ALA A 244 -2.24 -9.12 13.13
N PRO A 245 -0.94 -9.50 13.07
CA PRO A 245 -0.38 -10.29 11.97
C PRO A 245 -1.16 -11.57 11.67
N CYS A 246 -1.65 -12.28 12.68
CA CYS A 246 -2.50 -13.46 12.51
C CYS A 246 -3.79 -13.10 11.72
N LEU A 247 -4.50 -12.07 12.16
CA LEU A 247 -5.72 -11.59 11.49
C LEU A 247 -5.43 -11.14 10.04
N LEU A 248 -4.32 -10.43 9.83
CA LEU A 248 -3.90 -9.94 8.51
C LEU A 248 -3.50 -11.09 7.58
N GLY A 249 -2.93 -12.17 8.10
CA GLY A 249 -2.67 -13.40 7.36
C GLY A 249 -3.95 -14.02 6.82
N HIS A 250 -4.96 -14.22 7.68
CA HIS A 250 -6.28 -14.68 7.24
C HIS A 250 -6.97 -13.71 6.28
N PHE A 251 -6.83 -12.40 6.50
CA PHE A 251 -7.32 -11.41 5.54
C PHE A 251 -6.69 -11.59 4.15
N MET A 252 -5.37 -11.79 4.08
CA MET A 252 -4.68 -12.01 2.80
C MET A 252 -5.18 -13.27 2.08
N GLU A 253 -5.47 -14.34 2.81
CA GLU A 253 -6.04 -15.58 2.27
C GLU A 253 -7.45 -15.39 1.72
N GLU A 254 -8.29 -14.59 2.41
CA GLU A 254 -9.73 -14.51 2.15
C GLU A 254 -10.16 -13.31 1.30
N ARG A 255 -9.33 -12.27 1.18
CA ARG A 255 -9.66 -10.98 0.54
C ARG A 255 -10.24 -11.07 -0.88
N LYS A 256 -9.97 -12.15 -1.61
CA LYS A 256 -10.47 -12.37 -2.99
C LYS A 256 -11.46 -13.53 -3.12
N ARG A 257 -11.63 -14.37 -2.08
CA ARG A 257 -12.45 -15.58 -2.16
C ARG A 257 -13.96 -15.32 -2.09
N HIS A 258 -14.37 -14.30 -1.37
CA HIS A 258 -15.78 -14.04 -1.04
C HIS A 258 -16.33 -12.78 -1.71
N ILE A 259 -15.57 -12.16 -2.58
CA ILE A 259 -15.94 -10.97 -3.34
C ILE A 259 -15.73 -11.20 -4.83
N ARG A 260 -16.46 -10.45 -5.65
CA ARG A 260 -16.27 -10.52 -7.09
C ARG A 260 -14.91 -9.93 -7.47
N CYS A 261 -14.07 -10.74 -8.09
CA CYS A 261 -12.76 -10.34 -8.59
C CYS A 261 -12.61 -10.77 -10.05
N ALA A 262 -12.22 -9.85 -10.92
CA ALA A 262 -11.84 -10.15 -12.30
C ALA A 262 -10.35 -10.52 -12.38
N ALA A 263 -9.97 -11.30 -13.38
CA ALA A 263 -8.57 -11.52 -13.68
C ALA A 263 -7.93 -10.22 -14.20
N PRO A 264 -6.68 -9.92 -13.82
CA PRO A 264 -5.95 -8.79 -14.37
C PRO A 264 -5.82 -8.85 -15.88
N ARG A 265 -5.89 -7.70 -16.57
CA ARG A 265 -5.76 -7.63 -18.03
C ARG A 265 -4.31 -7.63 -18.47
N ASN A 266 -4.01 -8.29 -19.58
CA ASN A 266 -2.72 -8.20 -20.26
C ASN A 266 -2.74 -7.01 -21.22
N LEU A 267 -2.04 -5.91 -20.88
CA LEU A 267 -2.09 -4.65 -21.63
C LEU A 267 -0.75 -4.28 -22.28
N VAL A 268 0.31 -4.18 -21.46
CA VAL A 268 1.60 -3.66 -21.89
C VAL A 268 2.71 -4.56 -21.33
N PRO A 269 3.46 -5.29 -22.15
CA PRO A 269 4.56 -6.14 -21.66
C PRO A 269 5.56 -5.36 -20.82
N MET A 270 6.13 -5.99 -19.80
CA MET A 270 7.09 -5.34 -18.88
C MET A 270 8.30 -4.75 -19.63
N SER A 271 8.76 -5.39 -20.69
CA SER A 271 9.82 -4.83 -21.55
C SER A 271 9.39 -3.52 -22.21
N ARG A 272 8.13 -3.41 -22.63
CA ARG A 272 7.59 -2.17 -23.21
C ARG A 272 7.36 -1.10 -22.14
N VAL A 273 6.95 -1.51 -20.92
CA VAL A 273 6.89 -0.60 -19.77
C VAL A 273 8.27 0.00 -19.52
N LEU A 274 9.33 -0.81 -19.47
CA LEU A 274 10.71 -0.33 -19.28
C LEU A 274 11.12 0.69 -20.35
N ASP A 275 10.85 0.41 -21.64
CA ASP A 275 11.15 1.34 -22.75
C ASP A 275 10.41 2.69 -22.62
N ILE A 276 9.19 2.68 -22.10
CA ILE A 276 8.40 3.90 -21.89
C ILE A 276 8.96 4.70 -20.70
N MET A 277 9.23 4.01 -19.60
CA MET A 277 9.71 4.65 -18.36
C MET A 277 11.14 5.19 -18.53
N ASP A 278 12.01 4.48 -19.22
CA ASP A 278 13.33 4.94 -19.61
C ASP A 278 13.26 6.30 -20.32
N LYS A 279 12.47 6.39 -21.38
CA LYS A 279 12.27 7.64 -22.13
C LYS A 279 11.73 8.76 -21.26
N ASN A 280 10.77 8.45 -20.39
CA ASN A 280 10.17 9.46 -19.52
C ASN A 280 11.16 9.95 -18.45
N ILE A 281 11.97 9.07 -17.87
CA ILE A 281 13.06 9.44 -16.94
C ILE A 281 14.10 10.29 -17.64
N ASP A 282 14.48 9.92 -18.86
CA ASP A 282 15.44 10.68 -19.65
C ASP A 282 14.95 12.10 -20.01
N LEU A 283 13.65 12.27 -20.30
CA LEU A 283 13.06 13.59 -20.51
C LEU A 283 13.13 14.50 -19.27
N ARG A 284 13.31 13.91 -18.09
CA ARG A 284 13.50 14.66 -16.84
C ARG A 284 14.95 15.01 -16.57
N TYR A 285 15.90 14.61 -17.40
CA TYR A 285 17.30 14.99 -17.21
C TYR A 285 17.46 16.51 -17.30
N TYR A 286 17.95 17.12 -16.22
CA TYR A 286 18.25 18.54 -16.16
C TYR A 286 19.66 18.78 -16.65
N GLN A 287 19.82 19.71 -17.56
CA GLN A 287 21.13 20.14 -18.05
C GLN A 287 21.08 21.63 -18.34
N LYS A 288 21.78 22.41 -17.52
CA LYS A 288 21.94 23.84 -17.75
C LYS A 288 23.28 24.31 -17.19
N ASP A 289 24.03 25.07 -17.99
CA ASP A 289 25.38 25.50 -17.65
C ASP A 289 26.29 24.30 -17.35
N SER A 290 26.88 24.24 -16.13
CA SER A 290 27.71 23.11 -15.68
C SER A 290 26.97 22.14 -14.75
N VAL A 291 25.65 22.31 -14.56
CA VAL A 291 24.84 21.52 -13.64
C VAL A 291 24.01 20.52 -14.44
N GLU A 292 24.16 19.25 -14.10
CA GLU A 292 23.45 18.14 -14.74
C GLU A 292 23.00 17.13 -13.69
N PHE A 293 21.73 16.69 -13.74
CA PHE A 293 21.20 15.64 -12.86
C PHE A 293 19.84 15.11 -13.33
N TYR A 294 19.49 13.89 -12.93
CA TYR A 294 18.14 13.34 -13.09
C TYR A 294 17.21 13.94 -12.04
N ARG A 295 16.16 14.62 -12.51
CA ARG A 295 15.08 15.13 -11.65
C ARG A 295 14.09 14.02 -11.33
N PRO A 296 13.57 13.93 -10.11
CA PRO A 296 12.44 13.02 -9.81
C PRO A 296 11.08 13.58 -10.26
N GLU A 297 10.99 14.89 -10.49
CA GLU A 297 9.77 15.62 -10.86
C GLU A 297 10.02 16.59 -12.01
N THR A 298 9.00 17.33 -12.43
CA THR A 298 9.10 18.34 -13.49
C THR A 298 9.78 19.64 -13.04
N ALA A 299 9.85 19.88 -11.73
CA ALA A 299 10.51 21.06 -11.20
C ALA A 299 12.05 21.00 -11.33
N ASP A 300 12.69 22.16 -11.51
CA ASP A 300 14.12 22.25 -11.72
C ASP A 300 14.93 22.14 -10.41
N TRP A 301 14.71 21.04 -9.66
CA TRP A 301 15.50 20.73 -8.46
C TRP A 301 15.77 19.23 -8.35
N MET A 302 16.79 18.90 -7.56
CA MET A 302 17.08 17.55 -7.11
C MET A 302 16.31 17.29 -5.81
N SER A 303 15.57 16.21 -5.73
CA SER A 303 14.94 15.72 -4.51
C SER A 303 15.61 14.41 -4.09
N TYR A 304 15.76 14.20 -2.79
CA TYR A 304 16.40 13.00 -2.25
C TYR A 304 15.36 11.95 -1.84
N GLY A 305 15.58 10.70 -2.25
CA GLY A 305 14.72 9.57 -1.89
C GLY A 305 13.24 9.78 -2.26
N TRP A 306 12.36 9.14 -1.57
CA TRP A 306 10.91 9.07 -1.62
C TRP A 306 10.30 9.14 -3.03
N ILE A 307 10.15 10.28 -3.64
CA ILE A 307 9.52 10.45 -4.96
C ILE A 307 10.44 10.15 -6.15
N GLY A 308 11.52 9.44 -5.94
CA GLY A 308 12.40 8.92 -6.98
C GLY A 308 13.82 9.48 -7.02
N GLY A 309 14.16 10.47 -6.20
CA GLY A 309 15.51 11.08 -6.23
C GLY A 309 16.61 10.11 -5.79
N LEU A 310 17.64 9.92 -6.60
CA LEU A 310 18.69 8.89 -6.45
C LEU A 310 18.16 7.45 -6.47
N ILE A 311 16.87 7.24 -6.80
CA ILE A 311 16.27 5.94 -7.04
C ILE A 311 16.09 5.73 -8.55
N ASN A 312 15.62 6.77 -9.27
CA ASN A 312 15.48 6.75 -10.72
C ASN A 312 16.81 6.51 -11.47
N THR A 313 17.95 6.77 -10.84
CA THR A 313 19.27 6.46 -11.37
C THR A 313 19.56 4.95 -11.41
N TYR A 314 18.92 4.14 -10.57
CA TYR A 314 19.16 2.70 -10.52
C TYR A 314 18.75 1.96 -11.80
N PRO A 315 17.53 2.12 -12.35
CA PRO A 315 17.22 1.51 -13.65
C PRO A 315 18.09 2.05 -14.79
N MET A 316 18.50 3.32 -14.74
CA MET A 316 19.41 3.89 -15.74
C MET A 316 20.80 3.21 -15.71
N LEU A 317 21.34 2.97 -14.52
CA LEU A 317 22.55 2.16 -14.36
C LEU A 317 22.39 0.74 -14.89
N ALA A 318 21.25 0.12 -14.66
CA ALA A 318 20.98 -1.25 -15.10
C ALA A 318 20.90 -1.40 -16.62
N LEU A 319 20.49 -0.36 -17.35
CA LEU A 319 20.53 -0.31 -18.82
C LEU A 319 21.96 -0.29 -19.33
N GLY A 320 22.88 0.36 -18.62
CA GLY A 320 24.34 0.19 -18.76
C GLY A 320 24.99 0.77 -20.01
N ASP A 321 24.29 1.57 -20.80
CA ASP A 321 24.95 2.27 -21.93
C ASP A 321 25.71 3.51 -21.44
N ASP A 322 26.66 3.97 -22.26
CA ASP A 322 27.61 5.03 -21.92
C ASP A 322 26.91 6.35 -21.51
N GLU A 323 25.81 6.69 -22.15
CA GLU A 323 25.09 7.94 -21.87
C GLU A 323 24.37 7.90 -20.51
N HIS A 324 23.69 6.81 -20.21
CA HIS A 324 23.07 6.62 -18.90
C HIS A 324 24.13 6.60 -17.79
N LEU A 325 25.23 5.87 -17.97
CA LEU A 325 26.34 5.86 -17.02
C LEU A 325 26.89 7.28 -16.79
N ARG A 326 27.12 8.04 -17.86
CA ARG A 326 27.58 9.42 -17.77
C ARG A 326 26.61 10.31 -16.98
N ARG A 327 25.33 10.26 -17.31
CA ARG A 327 24.27 11.07 -16.67
C ARG A 327 24.09 10.72 -15.19
N VAL A 328 24.16 9.45 -14.85
CA VAL A 328 24.13 9.00 -13.45
C VAL A 328 25.35 9.49 -12.70
N ALA A 329 26.56 9.41 -13.26
CA ALA A 329 27.75 9.95 -12.63
C ALA A 329 27.62 11.45 -12.36
N ARG A 330 27.09 12.23 -13.30
CA ARG A 330 26.83 13.66 -13.12
C ARG A 330 25.82 13.92 -12.01
N THR A 331 24.77 13.09 -11.93
CA THR A 331 23.78 13.18 -10.85
C THR A 331 24.42 12.94 -9.49
N PHE A 332 25.26 11.91 -9.35
CA PHE A 332 25.94 11.61 -8.09
C PHE A 332 26.95 12.69 -7.71
N ASP A 333 27.72 13.22 -8.67
CA ASP A 333 28.65 14.33 -8.45
C ASP A 333 27.95 15.60 -7.99
N PHE A 334 26.75 15.85 -8.48
CA PHE A 334 25.95 16.99 -8.08
C PHE A 334 25.30 16.77 -6.70
N ALA A 335 24.65 15.64 -6.51
CA ALA A 335 23.79 15.41 -5.35
C ALA A 335 24.56 15.02 -4.08
N LEU A 336 25.48 14.04 -4.16
CA LEU A 336 26.05 13.42 -2.95
C LEU A 336 26.92 14.34 -2.08
N PRO A 337 27.75 15.26 -2.63
CA PRO A 337 28.56 16.15 -1.79
C PRO A 337 27.81 17.37 -1.28
N ARG A 338 26.57 17.59 -1.72
CA ARG A 338 25.77 18.78 -1.39
C ARG A 338 24.58 18.41 -0.55
N ALA A 339 23.84 19.42 -0.07
CA ALA A 339 22.63 19.28 0.73
C ALA A 339 22.77 18.44 2.01
N LYS A 340 23.98 18.31 2.55
CA LYS A 340 24.23 17.60 3.83
C LYS A 340 24.39 18.57 4.99
N GLY A 341 23.73 18.24 6.11
CA GLY A 341 23.98 18.88 7.38
C GLY A 341 25.18 18.25 8.13
N LYS A 342 25.52 18.83 9.26
CA LYS A 342 26.65 18.39 10.09
C LYS A 342 26.48 16.96 10.63
N SER A 343 25.23 16.52 10.83
CA SER A 343 24.93 15.16 11.28
C SER A 343 25.26 14.08 10.25
N GLY A 344 25.30 14.42 8.95
CA GLY A 344 25.43 13.51 7.82
C GLY A 344 24.12 13.26 7.08
N TYR A 345 22.98 13.69 7.58
CA TYR A 345 21.70 13.64 6.87
C TYR A 345 21.61 14.67 5.77
N TYR A 346 20.81 14.36 4.73
CA TYR A 346 20.49 15.24 3.62
C TYR A 346 19.23 16.05 3.91
N TYR A 347 19.22 17.28 3.44
CA TYR A 347 18.01 18.07 3.24
C TYR A 347 17.13 17.44 2.14
N ASP A 348 15.85 17.77 2.09
CA ASP A 348 14.91 17.12 1.15
C ASP A 348 15.15 17.52 -0.30
N ILE A 349 15.56 18.77 -0.55
CA ILE A 349 15.70 19.36 -1.88
C ILE A 349 17.02 20.13 -2.02
N LEU A 350 17.63 20.00 -3.21
CA LEU A 350 18.79 20.77 -3.66
C LEU A 350 18.43 21.46 -4.96
N GLN A 351 18.54 22.80 -4.98
CA GLN A 351 18.37 23.59 -6.20
C GLN A 351 19.66 23.61 -7.04
N PRO A 352 19.57 23.91 -8.37
CA PRO A 352 20.76 24.00 -9.24
C PRO A 352 21.83 24.97 -8.78
N ASP A 353 21.45 26.05 -8.08
CA ASP A 353 22.37 27.05 -7.53
C ASP A 353 23.05 26.62 -6.22
N GLY A 354 22.72 25.42 -5.71
CA GLY A 354 23.24 24.89 -4.45
C GLY A 354 22.39 25.25 -3.22
N THR A 355 21.30 25.97 -3.38
CA THR A 355 20.37 26.27 -2.28
C THR A 355 19.65 25.01 -1.85
N VAL A 356 19.57 24.77 -0.54
CA VAL A 356 18.85 23.65 0.05
C VAL A 356 17.49 24.09 0.58
N LEU A 357 16.49 23.25 0.37
CA LEU A 357 15.14 23.47 0.85
C LEU A 357 14.63 22.22 1.59
N ASN A 358 13.76 22.46 2.54
CA ASN A 358 12.93 21.40 3.10
C ASN A 358 11.58 21.41 2.39
N ARG A 359 10.98 20.26 2.24
CA ARG A 359 9.67 20.10 1.63
C ARG A 359 8.67 19.58 2.65
N ASP A 360 7.40 19.69 2.30
CA ASP A 360 6.26 19.15 3.04
C ASP A 360 6.10 19.83 4.43
N ALA A 361 5.83 19.06 5.46
CA ALA A 361 5.60 19.60 6.81
C ALA A 361 6.80 20.33 7.42
N ALA A 362 8.00 20.10 6.89
CA ALA A 362 9.22 20.78 7.34
C ALA A 362 9.37 22.24 6.86
N ALA A 363 8.45 22.71 6.00
CA ALA A 363 8.51 24.09 5.48
C ALA A 363 8.45 25.18 6.58
N VAL A 364 7.88 24.86 7.74
CA VAL A 364 7.74 25.79 8.87
C VAL A 364 8.94 25.74 9.83
N VAL A 365 9.60 24.57 9.95
CA VAL A 365 10.78 24.43 10.81
C VAL A 365 12.01 24.20 9.92
N PRO A 366 12.84 25.22 9.71
CA PRO A 366 14.06 25.09 8.93
C PRO A 366 15.00 24.02 9.52
N GLY A 367 15.61 23.22 8.64
CA GLY A 367 16.61 22.24 9.05
C GLY A 367 16.06 20.87 9.47
N VAL A 368 14.78 20.60 9.22
CA VAL A 368 14.16 19.28 9.45
C VAL A 368 13.93 18.58 8.11
N ALA A 369 14.31 17.32 8.00
CA ALA A 369 14.13 16.50 6.80
C ALA A 369 13.32 15.24 7.09
N VAL A 370 12.65 14.71 6.07
CA VAL A 370 11.89 13.46 6.15
C VAL A 370 12.85 12.27 6.32
N THR A 371 12.68 11.49 7.37
CA THR A 371 13.53 10.34 7.70
C THR A 371 13.58 9.33 6.55
N ARG A 372 12.43 9.01 5.96
CA ARG A 372 12.33 8.07 4.85
C ARG A 372 13.21 8.47 3.67
N ARG A 373 13.24 9.75 3.30
CA ARG A 373 14.08 10.23 2.18
C ARG A 373 15.54 9.84 2.35
N ASN A 374 16.06 10.02 3.55
CA ASN A 374 17.42 9.63 3.90
C ASN A 374 17.61 8.10 3.94
N GLY A 375 16.62 7.35 4.44
CA GLY A 375 16.63 5.89 4.42
C GLY A 375 16.65 5.31 3.00
N ASP A 376 15.83 5.86 2.12
CA ASP A 376 15.82 5.50 0.70
C ASP A 376 17.18 5.77 0.03
N VAL A 377 17.77 6.97 0.25
CA VAL A 377 19.09 7.28 -0.29
C VAL A 377 20.13 6.27 0.18
N LEU A 378 20.15 5.91 1.46
CA LEU A 378 21.11 4.94 1.97
C LEU A 378 20.94 3.57 1.28
N TYR A 379 19.73 3.04 1.23
CA TYR A 379 19.44 1.74 0.63
C TYR A 379 19.77 1.71 -0.86
N TRP A 380 19.23 2.66 -1.63
CA TRP A 380 19.38 2.66 -3.08
C TRP A 380 20.80 3.00 -3.52
N MET A 381 21.54 3.84 -2.81
CA MET A 381 22.93 4.14 -3.16
C MET A 381 23.84 2.92 -2.95
N VAL A 382 23.72 2.21 -1.81
CA VAL A 382 24.51 0.99 -1.59
C VAL A 382 24.14 -0.09 -2.61
N LYS A 383 22.85 -0.25 -2.92
CA LYS A 383 22.38 -1.19 -3.95
C LYS A 383 22.93 -0.85 -5.34
N GLN A 384 23.07 0.43 -5.69
CA GLN A 384 23.70 0.89 -6.92
C GLN A 384 25.21 0.65 -6.96
N PHE A 385 25.89 0.80 -5.83
CA PHE A 385 27.31 0.44 -5.75
C PHE A 385 27.51 -1.06 -5.96
N ASN A 386 26.70 -1.89 -5.32
CA ASN A 386 26.69 -3.35 -5.54
C ASN A 386 26.39 -3.69 -7.02
N LEU A 387 25.46 -2.97 -7.66
CA LEU A 387 25.16 -3.15 -9.08
C LEU A 387 26.38 -2.87 -9.95
N LEU A 388 27.02 -1.74 -9.75
CA LEU A 388 28.23 -1.33 -10.50
C LEU A 388 29.37 -2.35 -10.32
N GLU A 389 29.63 -2.82 -9.10
CA GLU A 389 30.65 -3.86 -8.87
C GLU A 389 30.31 -5.17 -9.61
N ARG A 390 29.04 -5.62 -9.56
CA ARG A 390 28.59 -6.85 -10.24
C ARG A 390 28.62 -6.74 -11.77
N MET A 391 28.43 -5.53 -12.32
CA MET A 391 28.56 -5.25 -13.75
C MET A 391 30.03 -5.10 -14.20
N GLY A 392 30.99 -5.14 -13.28
CA GLY A 392 32.43 -4.95 -13.57
C GLY A 392 32.83 -3.48 -13.65
N HIS A 393 32.02 -2.55 -13.21
CA HIS A 393 32.25 -1.11 -13.20
C HIS A 393 32.73 -0.56 -11.85
N LYS A 394 33.46 -1.36 -11.06
CA LYS A 394 33.95 -0.92 -9.75
C LYS A 394 34.74 0.39 -9.80
N ASP A 395 35.59 0.53 -10.80
CA ASP A 395 36.44 1.73 -11.00
C ASP A 395 35.62 3.00 -11.34
N PHE A 396 34.35 2.85 -11.66
CA PHE A 396 33.41 3.96 -11.87
C PHE A 396 32.96 4.59 -10.54
N ILE A 397 33.00 3.82 -9.44
CA ILE A 397 32.60 4.28 -8.11
C ILE A 397 33.67 5.23 -7.58
N ARG A 398 33.31 6.48 -7.31
CA ARG A 398 34.23 7.49 -6.79
C ARG A 398 34.33 7.42 -5.27
N PRO A 399 35.54 7.53 -4.69
CA PRO A 399 35.72 7.54 -3.22
C PRO A 399 34.87 8.59 -2.49
N GLU A 400 34.62 9.73 -3.15
CA GLU A 400 33.77 10.78 -2.59
C GLU A 400 32.30 10.34 -2.47
N TRP A 401 31.78 9.54 -3.39
CA TRP A 401 30.44 8.99 -3.30
C TRP A 401 30.32 8.02 -2.12
N GLU A 402 31.25 7.09 -2.01
CA GLU A 402 31.31 6.14 -0.88
C GLU A 402 31.41 6.85 0.46
N LYS A 403 32.30 7.87 0.56
CA LYS A 403 32.44 8.68 1.77
C LYS A 403 31.14 9.35 2.18
N ASN A 404 30.39 9.90 1.24
CA ASN A 404 29.11 10.55 1.52
C ASN A 404 28.03 9.57 1.95
N VAL A 405 27.92 8.41 1.30
CA VAL A 405 26.96 7.36 1.66
C VAL A 405 27.32 6.73 3.03
N ARG A 406 28.60 6.50 3.29
CA ARG A 406 29.06 6.04 4.60
C ARG A 406 28.72 7.03 5.73
N SER A 407 28.93 8.32 5.48
CA SER A 407 28.55 9.37 6.44
C SER A 407 27.06 9.38 6.74
N LEU A 408 26.21 9.04 5.77
CA LEU A 408 24.76 8.89 5.98
C LEU A 408 24.46 7.65 6.85
N ALA A 409 25.11 6.53 6.61
CA ALA A 409 24.97 5.33 7.46
C ALA A 409 25.38 5.63 8.91
N ASP A 410 26.52 6.33 9.10
CA ASP A 410 26.98 6.77 10.42
C ASP A 410 25.97 7.71 11.12
N ALA A 411 25.28 8.57 10.35
CA ALA A 411 24.24 9.43 10.89
C ALA A 411 23.05 8.61 11.47
N PHE A 412 22.59 7.61 10.74
CA PHE A 412 21.54 6.70 11.24
C PHE A 412 21.97 5.94 12.50
N VAL A 413 23.21 5.45 12.55
CA VAL A 413 23.76 4.80 13.74
C VAL A 413 23.80 5.74 14.93
N ASN A 414 24.30 6.98 14.73
CA ASN A 414 24.41 7.97 15.80
C ASN A 414 23.03 8.38 16.33
N THR A 415 22.07 8.61 15.46
CA THR A 415 20.70 8.93 15.88
C THR A 415 20.10 7.78 16.67
N TRP A 416 20.22 6.53 16.19
CA TRP A 416 19.71 5.36 16.92
C TRP A 416 20.30 5.23 18.33
N ARG A 417 21.60 5.41 18.46
CA ARG A 417 22.31 5.36 19.76
C ARG A 417 21.83 6.44 20.75
N ASN A 418 21.51 7.59 20.25
CA ASN A 418 21.12 8.73 21.08
C ASN A 418 19.63 8.75 21.41
N GLU A 419 18.77 8.35 20.47
CA GLU A 419 17.30 8.54 20.54
C GLU A 419 16.54 7.19 20.67
N GLY A 420 17.15 6.06 20.30
CA GLY A 420 16.51 4.75 20.27
C GLY A 420 15.42 4.61 19.19
N THR A 421 15.32 5.58 18.29
CA THR A 421 14.37 5.62 17.17
C THR A 421 14.86 6.59 16.09
N TRP A 422 14.24 6.53 14.90
CA TRP A 422 14.49 7.50 13.84
C TRP A 422 13.30 8.42 13.56
N GLY A 423 12.11 8.03 14.00
CA GLY A 423 10.89 8.83 13.82
C GLY A 423 10.53 9.12 12.35
N ASN A 424 9.71 10.16 12.17
CA ASN A 424 9.24 10.63 10.85
C ASN A 424 10.12 11.72 10.26
N TYR A 425 10.60 12.63 11.12
CA TYR A 425 11.45 13.79 10.76
C TYR A 425 12.68 13.86 11.65
N LEU A 426 13.77 14.32 11.06
CA LEU A 426 15.09 14.47 11.67
C LEU A 426 15.61 15.90 11.51
N HIS A 427 16.21 16.45 12.56
CA HIS A 427 17.00 17.66 12.47
C HIS A 427 18.31 17.42 11.72
N VAL A 428 18.44 17.96 10.52
CA VAL A 428 19.56 17.70 9.60
C VAL A 428 20.92 18.11 10.18
N GLU A 429 20.97 19.19 11.00
CA GLU A 429 22.21 19.66 11.60
C GLU A 429 22.64 18.86 12.83
N SER A 430 21.69 18.42 13.68
CA SER A 430 22.00 17.76 14.95
C SER A 430 21.84 16.24 14.90
N GLY A 431 21.06 15.72 13.95
CA GLY A 431 20.69 14.30 13.89
C GLY A 431 19.63 13.87 14.92
N LYS A 432 19.05 14.81 15.69
CA LYS A 432 17.99 14.51 16.64
C LYS A 432 16.66 14.21 15.90
N VAL A 433 15.83 13.38 16.51
CA VAL A 433 14.47 13.15 16.03
C VAL A 433 13.61 14.39 16.33
N ALA A 434 12.88 14.86 15.31
CA ALA A 434 11.95 15.97 15.45
C ALA A 434 10.51 15.51 15.63
N VAL A 435 10.09 14.45 14.91
CA VAL A 435 8.76 13.84 15.05
C VAL A 435 8.92 12.34 15.27
N TYR A 436 8.42 11.86 16.40
CA TYR A 436 8.56 10.50 16.90
C TYR A 436 7.43 9.58 16.42
N ASN A 437 7.40 8.37 16.94
CA ASN A 437 6.28 7.40 16.89
C ASN A 437 5.82 7.00 15.49
N THR A 438 6.77 6.77 14.58
CA THR A 438 6.49 6.23 13.24
C THR A 438 7.48 5.17 12.81
N THR A 439 7.15 4.45 11.75
CA THR A 439 8.04 3.54 11.03
C THR A 439 8.84 4.24 9.91
N GLY A 440 8.92 5.57 9.90
CA GLY A 440 9.54 6.36 8.82
C GLY A 440 10.98 5.97 8.47
N GLY A 441 11.73 5.42 9.44
CA GLY A 441 13.08 4.88 9.24
C GLY A 441 13.14 3.43 8.69
N ALA A 442 12.02 2.83 8.31
CA ALA A 442 11.96 1.42 7.90
C ALA A 442 12.98 1.06 6.82
N MET A 443 13.16 1.90 5.80
CA MET A 443 14.10 1.64 4.71
C MET A 443 15.57 1.74 5.14
N ALA A 444 15.87 2.50 6.20
CA ALA A 444 17.23 2.60 6.73
C ALA A 444 17.72 1.27 7.32
N ILE A 445 16.84 0.39 7.78
CA ILE A 445 17.18 -0.96 8.23
C ILE A 445 17.85 -1.74 7.09
N GLY A 446 17.18 -1.81 5.93
CA GLY A 446 17.74 -2.45 4.74
C GLY A 446 19.01 -1.76 4.25
N GLY A 447 19.02 -0.41 4.27
CA GLY A 447 20.18 0.39 3.91
C GLY A 447 21.41 0.10 4.78
N LEU A 448 21.25 0.05 6.10
CA LEU A 448 22.32 -0.32 7.04
C LEU A 448 22.74 -1.78 6.88
N THR A 449 21.80 -2.68 6.59
CA THR A 449 22.11 -4.09 6.32
C THR A 449 23.01 -4.24 5.11
N LEU A 450 22.68 -3.63 3.98
CA LEU A 450 23.53 -3.64 2.77
C LEU A 450 24.86 -2.93 3.03
N ALA A 451 24.84 -1.78 3.71
CA ALA A 451 26.03 -1.00 4.06
C ALA A 451 26.98 -1.78 4.98
N SER A 452 26.45 -2.64 5.85
CA SER A 452 27.28 -3.46 6.75
C SER A 452 28.20 -4.41 5.98
N VAL A 453 27.68 -4.98 4.89
CA VAL A 453 28.44 -5.86 3.99
C VAL A 453 29.36 -5.04 3.11
N TYR A 454 28.84 -4.03 2.43
CA TYR A 454 29.60 -3.21 1.48
C TYR A 454 30.80 -2.51 2.12
N PHE A 455 30.62 -1.87 3.26
CA PHE A 455 31.68 -1.17 4.00
C PHE A 455 32.42 -2.03 5.01
N ASN A 456 32.10 -3.32 5.11
CA ASN A 456 32.64 -4.23 6.13
C ASN A 456 32.54 -3.64 7.55
N CYS A 457 31.35 -3.19 7.94
CA CYS A 457 31.07 -2.54 9.21
C CYS A 457 29.98 -3.31 9.99
N PRO A 458 30.34 -4.23 10.88
CA PRO A 458 29.37 -5.04 11.63
C PRO A 458 28.41 -4.25 12.50
N GLU A 459 28.81 -3.05 12.92
CA GLU A 459 27.97 -2.16 13.72
C GLU A 459 26.69 -1.74 12.99
N TYR A 460 26.74 -1.52 11.69
CA TYR A 460 25.56 -1.18 10.89
C TYR A 460 24.52 -2.30 10.95
N LEU A 461 24.96 -3.55 10.90
CA LEU A 461 24.06 -4.71 11.03
C LEU A 461 23.43 -4.80 12.42
N GLU A 462 24.22 -4.51 13.47
CA GLU A 462 23.72 -4.54 14.85
C GLU A 462 22.61 -3.49 15.06
N ILE A 463 22.79 -2.26 14.57
CA ILE A 463 21.76 -1.23 14.64
C ILE A 463 20.55 -1.59 13.77
N ALA A 464 20.75 -2.15 12.59
CA ALA A 464 19.66 -2.64 11.74
C ALA A 464 18.78 -3.69 12.45
N ARG A 465 19.41 -4.64 13.17
CA ARG A 465 18.69 -5.64 13.98
C ARG A 465 17.88 -5.02 15.11
N GLN A 466 18.48 -4.10 15.86
CA GLN A 466 17.79 -3.40 16.94
C GLN A 466 16.57 -2.62 16.43
N ALA A 467 16.75 -1.90 15.34
CA ALA A 467 15.69 -1.11 14.71
C ALA A 467 14.57 -2.00 14.15
N ALA A 468 14.92 -3.10 13.47
CA ALA A 468 13.95 -4.07 12.96
C ALA A 468 13.07 -4.63 14.08
N SER A 469 13.71 -5.08 15.17
CA SER A 469 12.99 -5.59 16.34
C SER A 469 12.10 -4.53 17.01
N ALA A 470 12.56 -3.29 17.11
CA ALA A 470 11.78 -2.19 17.69
C ALA A 470 10.58 -1.82 16.83
N LEU A 471 10.78 -1.59 15.54
CA LEU A 471 9.69 -1.20 14.63
C LEU A 471 8.66 -2.32 14.46
N TYR A 472 9.10 -3.58 14.40
CA TYR A 472 8.17 -4.71 14.36
C TYR A 472 7.30 -4.78 15.61
N ARG A 473 7.89 -4.69 16.80
CA ARG A 473 7.16 -4.79 18.08
C ARG A 473 6.28 -3.58 18.38
N GLN A 474 6.64 -2.39 17.93
CA GLN A 474 5.88 -1.18 18.22
C GLN A 474 4.74 -0.94 17.22
N PHE A 475 4.87 -1.41 15.97
CA PHE A 475 3.94 -1.07 14.89
C PHE A 475 3.38 -2.29 14.16
N ALA A 476 4.21 -3.15 13.60
CA ALA A 476 3.74 -4.28 12.79
C ALA A 476 2.87 -5.26 13.60
N ILE A 477 3.26 -5.58 14.83
CA ILE A 477 2.51 -6.50 15.71
C ILE A 477 1.14 -5.94 16.10
N VAL A 478 0.97 -4.62 16.11
CA VAL A 478 -0.31 -3.95 16.38
C VAL A 478 -1.06 -3.57 15.10
N GLY A 479 -0.57 -4.01 13.94
CA GLY A 479 -1.30 -4.04 12.68
C GLY A 479 -1.32 -2.76 11.88
N PHE A 480 -0.29 -1.89 11.97
CA PHE A 480 -0.13 -0.73 11.10
C PHE A 480 1.32 -0.31 10.93
N THR A 481 1.58 0.53 9.93
CA THR A 481 2.84 1.24 9.69
C THR A 481 2.54 2.67 9.29
N SER A 482 3.48 3.60 9.52
CA SER A 482 3.26 5.03 9.28
C SER A 482 4.57 5.81 9.04
N GLY A 483 4.46 7.03 8.51
CA GLY A 483 5.59 7.94 8.35
C GLY A 483 6.39 7.77 7.07
N GLY A 484 5.85 7.05 6.07
CA GLY A 484 6.49 6.90 4.76
C GLY A 484 6.36 8.13 3.87
N CYS A 485 5.23 8.77 3.95
CA CYS A 485 5.00 10.01 3.22
C CYS A 485 5.36 11.20 4.09
N GLY A 486 6.03 12.20 3.51
CA GLY A 486 6.43 13.40 4.22
C GLY A 486 5.28 14.35 4.56
N ASP A 487 4.10 14.11 4.06
CA ASP A 487 2.94 15.00 4.12
C ASP A 487 1.81 14.50 5.03
N ILE A 488 1.93 13.31 5.58
CA ILE A 488 0.85 12.66 6.36
C ILE A 488 1.20 12.38 7.82
N LEU A 489 2.40 12.71 8.25
CA LEU A 489 2.89 12.49 9.62
C LEU A 489 2.71 11.03 10.07
N GLN A 490 1.98 10.80 11.15
CA GLN A 490 1.77 9.47 11.73
C GLN A 490 0.53 8.73 11.20
N ASN A 491 -0.12 9.24 10.16
CA ASN A 491 -1.16 8.47 9.47
C ASN A 491 -0.59 7.17 8.89
N SER A 492 -1.39 6.12 8.93
CA SER A 492 -0.99 4.84 8.35
C SER A 492 -0.80 4.93 6.84
N ASP A 493 0.21 4.24 6.31
CA ASP A 493 0.55 4.24 4.89
C ASP A 493 1.06 2.88 4.40
N SER A 494 0.94 2.67 3.08
CA SER A 494 1.43 1.47 2.39
C SER A 494 2.93 1.48 2.17
N GLU A 495 3.52 2.65 2.15
CA GLU A 495 4.89 2.86 1.73
C GLU A 495 5.89 2.37 2.78
N THR A 496 5.61 2.64 4.06
CA THR A 496 6.41 2.06 5.14
C THR A 496 6.13 0.57 5.36
N ALA A 497 4.95 0.07 4.99
CA ALA A 497 4.70 -1.37 5.02
C ALA A 497 5.65 -2.11 4.07
N VAL A 498 5.70 -1.72 2.79
CA VAL A 498 6.60 -2.36 1.82
C VAL A 498 8.07 -2.12 2.15
N ALA A 499 8.43 -0.92 2.64
CA ALA A 499 9.80 -0.61 3.05
C ALA A 499 10.27 -1.48 4.21
N LEU A 500 9.41 -1.71 5.21
CA LEU A 500 9.71 -2.59 6.34
C LEU A 500 9.82 -4.06 5.90
N ALA A 501 8.88 -4.54 5.06
CA ALA A 501 8.94 -5.89 4.51
C ALA A 501 10.25 -6.12 3.72
N THR A 502 10.62 -5.18 2.85
CA THR A 502 11.87 -5.21 2.07
C THR A 502 13.09 -5.27 2.98
N SER A 503 13.12 -4.43 4.00
CA SER A 503 14.24 -4.35 4.95
C SER A 503 14.39 -5.61 5.81
N LEU A 504 13.29 -6.17 6.31
CA LEU A 504 13.27 -7.42 7.07
C LEU A 504 13.72 -8.59 6.20
N PHE A 505 13.29 -8.63 4.94
CA PHE A 505 13.73 -9.67 4.02
C PHE A 505 15.22 -9.53 3.67
N THR A 506 15.72 -8.30 3.52
CA THR A 506 17.17 -8.02 3.33
C THR A 506 17.98 -8.51 4.52
N LEU A 507 17.50 -8.30 5.75
CA LEU A 507 18.09 -8.87 6.97
C LEU A 507 18.10 -10.40 6.93
N TYR A 508 16.99 -11.03 6.56
CA TYR A 508 16.91 -12.49 6.42
C TYR A 508 17.95 -13.02 5.42
N GLU A 509 18.03 -12.44 4.22
CA GLU A 509 19.01 -12.88 3.20
C GLU A 509 20.46 -12.69 3.65
N THR A 510 20.74 -11.66 4.45
CA THR A 510 22.08 -11.37 4.94
C THR A 510 22.47 -12.24 6.13
N THR A 511 21.53 -12.55 7.04
CA THR A 511 21.85 -13.23 8.30
C THR A 511 21.47 -14.71 8.32
N GLY A 512 20.51 -15.14 7.49
CA GLY A 512 19.89 -16.46 7.53
C GLY A 512 18.92 -16.66 8.70
N GLU A 513 18.65 -15.63 9.50
CA GLU A 513 17.78 -15.72 10.68
C GLU A 513 16.31 -15.75 10.28
N THR A 514 15.63 -16.87 10.50
CA THR A 514 14.23 -17.12 10.06
C THR A 514 13.21 -16.23 10.75
N GLU A 515 13.55 -15.62 11.88
CA GLU A 515 12.69 -14.62 12.53
C GLU A 515 12.39 -13.47 11.59
N TYR A 516 13.39 -12.95 10.88
CA TYR A 516 13.19 -11.85 9.91
C TYR A 516 12.34 -12.27 8.69
N LEU A 517 12.44 -13.54 8.28
CA LEU A 517 11.54 -14.09 7.26
C LEU A 517 10.09 -14.07 7.74
N GLN A 518 9.83 -14.51 8.98
CA GLN A 518 8.48 -14.48 9.53
C GLN A 518 7.97 -13.06 9.67
N GLN A 519 8.78 -12.15 10.20
CA GLN A 519 8.42 -10.72 10.30
C GLN A 519 8.15 -10.08 8.93
N ALA A 520 8.95 -10.43 7.91
CA ALA A 520 8.71 -9.95 6.53
C ALA A 520 7.38 -10.46 5.96
N ARG A 521 7.01 -11.73 6.25
CA ARG A 521 5.69 -12.29 5.88
C ARG A 521 4.55 -11.52 6.54
N ASP A 522 4.64 -11.30 7.84
CA ASP A 522 3.62 -10.57 8.61
C ASP A 522 3.38 -9.16 8.05
N VAL A 523 4.46 -8.45 7.71
CA VAL A 523 4.36 -7.12 7.12
C VAL A 523 3.88 -7.17 5.66
N ALA A 524 4.20 -8.22 4.90
CA ALA A 524 3.65 -8.41 3.56
C ALA A 524 2.13 -8.65 3.58
N HIS A 525 1.59 -9.30 4.63
CA HIS A 525 0.14 -9.40 4.84
C HIS A 525 -0.48 -8.01 5.03
N LEU A 526 0.20 -7.10 5.73
CA LEU A 526 -0.24 -5.71 5.85
C LEU A 526 -0.23 -5.01 4.49
N CYS A 527 0.76 -5.25 3.62
CA CYS A 527 0.78 -4.72 2.25
C CYS A 527 -0.48 -5.13 1.44
N ALA A 528 -1.00 -6.34 1.66
CA ALA A 528 -2.20 -6.81 0.99
C ALA A 528 -3.46 -6.00 1.35
N THR A 529 -3.51 -5.40 2.55
CA THR A 529 -4.64 -4.58 3.00
C THR A 529 -4.74 -3.23 2.27
N TRP A 530 -3.63 -2.77 1.71
CA TRP A 530 -3.55 -1.53 0.93
C TRP A 530 -3.86 -1.73 -0.55
N THR A 531 -3.89 -2.98 -1.02
CA THR A 531 -4.04 -3.31 -2.44
C THR A 531 -5.48 -3.68 -2.75
N VAL A 532 -6.07 -3.01 -3.75
CA VAL A 532 -7.44 -3.28 -4.22
C VAL A 532 -7.57 -4.75 -4.63
N SER A 533 -8.54 -5.44 -4.06
CA SER A 533 -8.72 -6.89 -4.20
C SER A 533 -9.96 -7.29 -5.01
N PHE A 534 -10.78 -6.36 -5.47
CA PHE A 534 -12.07 -6.66 -6.08
C PHE A 534 -12.30 -5.91 -7.38
N ASP A 535 -13.20 -6.46 -8.21
CA ASP A 535 -13.62 -5.87 -9.47
C ASP A 535 -14.61 -4.75 -9.20
N TYR A 536 -14.04 -3.55 -9.07
CA TYR A 536 -14.78 -2.35 -8.73
C TYR A 536 -15.61 -1.86 -9.93
N ARG A 537 -16.92 -1.76 -9.77
CA ARG A 537 -17.79 -1.20 -10.79
C ARG A 537 -17.73 0.33 -10.74
N LEU A 538 -17.16 0.89 -11.77
CA LEU A 538 -17.07 2.33 -11.97
C LEU A 538 -18.37 2.87 -12.58
N PRO A 539 -18.76 4.15 -12.33
CA PRO A 539 -19.83 4.80 -13.05
C PRO A 539 -19.55 4.78 -14.57
N GLU A 540 -20.58 4.42 -15.38
CA GLU A 540 -20.42 4.14 -16.82
C GLU A 540 -19.94 5.35 -17.64
N ASP A 541 -20.21 6.57 -17.19
CA ASP A 541 -19.81 7.82 -17.82
C ASP A 541 -18.37 8.25 -17.52
N THR A 542 -17.64 7.48 -16.73
CA THR A 542 -16.26 7.82 -16.34
C THR A 542 -15.23 7.31 -17.36
N PRO A 543 -14.09 8.00 -17.54
CA PRO A 543 -13.05 7.61 -18.48
C PRO A 543 -12.50 6.19 -18.24
N LEU A 544 -12.30 5.78 -16.99
CA LEU A 544 -11.79 4.44 -16.69
C LEU A 544 -12.83 3.35 -16.98
N ALA A 545 -14.14 3.62 -16.74
CA ALA A 545 -15.21 2.69 -17.10
C ALA A 545 -15.28 2.48 -18.62
N GLN A 546 -15.19 3.57 -19.41
CA GLN A 546 -15.20 3.51 -20.87
C GLN A 546 -14.00 2.74 -21.44
N LEU A 547 -12.87 2.74 -20.75
CA LEU A 547 -11.70 1.94 -21.09
C LEU A 547 -11.78 0.50 -20.60
N GLY A 548 -12.83 0.14 -19.86
CA GLY A 548 -12.96 -1.17 -19.21
C GLY A 548 -11.83 -1.44 -18.20
N ALA A 549 -11.31 -0.39 -17.55
CA ALA A 549 -10.18 -0.51 -16.64
C ALA A 549 -10.51 -1.41 -15.45
N ASN A 550 -9.55 -2.26 -15.06
CA ASN A 550 -9.60 -3.07 -13.86
C ASN A 550 -8.71 -2.44 -12.80
N LEU A 551 -9.27 -2.07 -11.65
CA LEU A 551 -8.55 -1.44 -10.56
C LEU A 551 -7.95 -2.42 -9.56
N THR A 552 -8.21 -3.74 -9.70
CA THR A 552 -7.56 -4.77 -8.86
C THR A 552 -6.04 -4.64 -8.97
N GLY A 553 -5.37 -4.54 -7.84
CA GLY A 553 -3.92 -4.32 -7.77
C GLY A 553 -3.50 -2.86 -7.59
N ALA A 554 -4.39 -1.87 -7.77
CA ALA A 554 -4.08 -0.49 -7.40
C ALA A 554 -3.78 -0.39 -5.90
N VAL A 555 -2.74 0.37 -5.54
CA VAL A 555 -2.28 0.47 -4.15
C VAL A 555 -2.71 1.81 -3.56
N TRP A 556 -3.44 1.78 -2.47
CA TRP A 556 -3.76 2.99 -1.70
C TRP A 556 -2.51 3.53 -1.02
N ALA A 557 -2.23 4.81 -1.19
CA ALA A 557 -1.03 5.44 -0.66
C ALA A 557 -1.06 5.51 0.88
N SER A 558 -2.13 6.05 1.44
CA SER A 558 -2.29 6.20 2.89
C SER A 558 -3.75 6.40 3.28
N THR A 559 -4.05 6.33 4.57
CA THR A 559 -5.39 6.65 5.10
C THR A 559 -5.81 8.10 4.83
N GLN A 560 -4.85 8.99 4.57
CA GLN A 560 -5.09 10.39 4.32
C GLN A 560 -5.09 10.76 2.84
N ASN A 561 -4.15 10.25 2.04
CA ASN A 561 -4.05 10.59 0.61
C ASN A 561 -5.20 10.05 -0.24
N LYS A 562 -5.89 9.02 0.22
CA LYS A 562 -7.19 8.57 -0.28
C LYS A 562 -7.27 8.40 -1.80
N HIS A 563 -6.25 7.85 -2.40
CA HIS A 563 -6.25 7.50 -3.81
C HIS A 563 -5.52 6.18 -4.06
N GLY A 564 -5.95 5.44 -5.08
CA GLY A 564 -5.27 4.27 -5.58
C GLY A 564 -4.17 4.69 -6.55
N ALA A 565 -2.97 4.21 -6.32
CA ALA A 565 -1.77 4.49 -7.10
C ALA A 565 -1.33 3.27 -7.92
N PRO A 566 -0.52 3.46 -8.97
CA PRO A 566 0.01 2.37 -9.77
C PRO A 566 1.24 1.73 -9.10
N GLY A 567 1.07 1.15 -7.92
CA GLY A 567 2.10 0.46 -7.16
C GLY A 567 2.52 1.18 -5.88
N PHE A 568 3.48 0.58 -5.16
CA PHE A 568 4.08 1.17 -3.95
C PHE A 568 5.08 2.25 -4.35
N CYS A 569 4.99 3.42 -3.74
CA CYS A 569 5.84 4.55 -4.10
C CYS A 569 7.33 4.21 -3.97
N THR A 570 8.03 4.29 -5.12
CA THR A 570 9.47 4.05 -5.31
C THR A 570 9.98 2.68 -4.84
N GLN A 571 9.14 1.65 -4.99
CA GLN A 571 9.46 0.25 -4.73
C GLN A 571 8.94 -0.64 -5.86
N SER A 572 9.71 -1.65 -6.24
CA SER A 572 9.26 -2.65 -7.22
C SER A 572 8.26 -3.67 -6.66
N GLY A 573 8.24 -3.83 -5.34
CA GLY A 573 7.55 -4.94 -4.70
C GLY A 573 8.29 -6.29 -4.83
N ASP A 574 9.57 -6.30 -5.18
CA ASP A 574 10.40 -7.51 -5.32
C ASP A 574 10.42 -8.40 -4.08
N VAL A 575 10.21 -7.83 -2.90
CA VAL A 575 10.05 -8.59 -1.66
C VAL A 575 8.92 -9.61 -1.75
N LEU A 576 7.82 -9.32 -2.47
CA LEU A 576 6.72 -10.26 -2.66
C LEU A 576 7.16 -11.43 -3.56
N PHE A 577 7.93 -11.16 -4.61
CA PHE A 577 8.54 -12.22 -5.42
C PHE A 577 9.50 -13.10 -4.59
N LYS A 578 10.37 -12.47 -3.81
CA LYS A 578 11.32 -13.16 -2.94
C LYS A 578 10.64 -14.01 -1.87
N LEU A 579 9.55 -13.51 -1.27
CA LEU A 579 8.71 -14.28 -0.34
C LEU A 579 8.06 -15.48 -1.04
N TYR A 580 7.47 -15.30 -2.22
CA TYR A 580 6.93 -16.42 -3.01
C TYR A 580 8.00 -17.46 -3.32
N ARG A 581 9.16 -17.03 -3.82
CA ARG A 581 10.28 -17.92 -4.13
C ARG A 581 10.74 -18.73 -2.92
N THR A 582 10.83 -18.08 -1.76
CA THR A 582 11.35 -18.70 -0.52
C THR A 582 10.33 -19.63 0.14
N THR A 583 9.05 -19.24 0.15
CA THR A 583 8.00 -19.97 0.89
C THR A 583 7.18 -20.91 0.02
N GLY A 584 7.13 -20.67 -1.30
CA GLY A 584 6.21 -21.33 -2.22
C GLY A 584 4.77 -20.85 -2.13
N ASP A 585 4.47 -19.87 -1.28
CA ASP A 585 3.12 -19.34 -1.08
C ASP A 585 2.73 -18.43 -2.24
N THR A 586 1.77 -18.88 -3.05
CA THR A 586 1.33 -18.19 -4.26
C THR A 586 0.57 -16.90 -4.00
N LEU A 587 0.09 -16.66 -2.78
CA LEU A 587 -0.60 -15.42 -2.42
C LEU A 587 0.29 -14.19 -2.61
N TYR A 588 1.59 -14.31 -2.32
CA TYR A 588 2.55 -13.21 -2.56
C TYR A 588 2.74 -12.95 -4.06
N ALA A 589 2.82 -14.01 -4.86
CA ALA A 589 2.94 -13.89 -6.31
C ALA A 589 1.66 -13.30 -6.94
N GLU A 590 0.49 -13.71 -6.47
CA GLU A 590 -0.80 -13.15 -6.90
C GLU A 590 -0.90 -11.66 -6.58
N LEU A 591 -0.55 -11.26 -5.35
CA LEU A 591 -0.54 -9.86 -4.94
C LEU A 591 0.38 -9.02 -5.84
N LEU A 592 1.60 -9.50 -6.08
CA LEU A 592 2.55 -8.80 -6.94
C LEU A 592 2.07 -8.71 -8.40
N ARG A 593 1.51 -9.79 -8.94
CA ARG A 593 0.94 -9.80 -10.29
C ARG A 593 -0.19 -8.79 -10.43
N ASP A 594 -1.12 -8.74 -9.48
CA ASP A 594 -2.20 -7.75 -9.47
C ASP A 594 -1.63 -6.33 -9.54
N ILE A 595 -0.59 -6.02 -8.76
CA ILE A 595 0.06 -4.69 -8.72
C ILE A 595 0.72 -4.36 -10.07
N ILE A 596 1.48 -5.29 -10.66
CA ILE A 596 2.15 -5.09 -11.96
C ILE A 596 1.11 -4.82 -13.05
N HIS A 597 0.00 -5.56 -13.06
CA HIS A 597 -1.05 -5.39 -14.07
C HIS A 597 -1.83 -4.07 -13.86
N ALA A 598 -2.09 -3.68 -12.61
CA ALA A 598 -2.71 -2.39 -12.32
C ALA A 598 -1.83 -1.20 -12.74
N HIS A 599 -0.50 -1.32 -12.65
CA HIS A 599 0.42 -0.29 -13.13
C HIS A 599 0.19 0.02 -14.62
N ALA A 600 0.01 -1.00 -15.45
CA ALA A 600 -0.25 -0.84 -16.87
C ALA A 600 -1.59 -0.16 -17.18
N GLU A 601 -2.62 -0.28 -16.32
CA GLU A 601 -3.87 0.47 -16.44
C GLU A 601 -3.68 1.99 -16.31
N GLY A 602 -2.61 2.44 -15.64
CA GLY A 602 -2.24 3.84 -15.49
C GLY A 602 -1.50 4.44 -16.68
N ILE A 603 -0.97 3.63 -17.59
CA ILE A 603 -0.20 4.11 -18.74
C ILE A 603 -1.16 4.64 -19.82
N GLN A 604 -0.99 5.90 -20.18
CA GLN A 604 -1.78 6.55 -21.23
C GLN A 604 -1.22 6.23 -22.62
N PRO A 605 -2.01 6.39 -23.70
CA PRO A 605 -1.54 6.14 -25.07
C PRO A 605 -0.30 6.95 -25.49
N ASN A 606 -0.07 8.12 -24.89
CA ASN A 606 1.11 8.94 -25.10
C ASN A 606 2.33 8.53 -24.27
N GLY A 607 2.24 7.45 -23.48
CA GLY A 607 3.30 6.94 -22.61
C GLY A 607 3.39 7.62 -21.25
N LYS A 608 2.58 8.64 -20.99
CA LYS A 608 2.53 9.25 -19.65
C LYS A 608 1.84 8.32 -18.67
N ILE A 609 2.26 8.39 -17.41
CA ILE A 609 1.61 7.69 -16.32
C ILE A 609 1.20 8.70 -15.25
N THR A 610 -0.04 8.61 -14.80
CA THR A 610 -0.57 9.49 -13.77
C THR A 610 -0.31 8.93 -12.37
N GLU A 611 -0.16 9.81 -11.40
CA GLU A 611 0.04 9.43 -10.00
C GLU A 611 -1.12 8.61 -9.44
N ARG A 612 -2.33 8.89 -9.89
CA ARG A 612 -3.54 8.33 -9.31
C ARG A 612 -4.34 7.56 -10.34
N LEU A 613 -4.58 6.29 -10.09
CA LEU A 613 -5.50 5.47 -10.91
C LEU A 613 -6.96 5.80 -10.60
N THR A 614 -7.26 6.08 -9.33
CA THR A 614 -8.60 6.46 -8.88
C THR A 614 -8.54 7.34 -7.66
N TYR A 615 -9.65 8.02 -7.37
CA TYR A 615 -9.83 8.83 -6.17
C TYR A 615 -10.75 8.15 -5.16
N CYS A 616 -10.67 8.59 -3.92
CA CYS A 616 -11.51 8.13 -2.82
C CYS A 616 -12.96 8.64 -2.89
N ASP A 617 -13.22 9.71 -3.61
CA ASP A 617 -14.56 10.28 -3.64
C ASP A 617 -15.37 9.75 -4.83
N SER A 618 -16.68 9.60 -4.64
CA SER A 618 -17.59 9.08 -5.64
C SER A 618 -17.66 9.92 -6.91
N ASP A 619 -17.41 11.24 -6.81
CA ASP A 619 -17.51 12.15 -7.93
C ASP A 619 -16.33 12.04 -8.89
N ARG A 620 -15.17 11.59 -8.37
CA ARG A 620 -13.95 11.42 -9.15
C ARG A 620 -13.60 9.96 -9.41
N ARG A 621 -14.39 9.05 -8.87
CA ARG A 621 -14.22 7.62 -9.10
C ARG A 621 -14.20 7.32 -10.59
N GLY A 622 -13.19 6.62 -11.07
CA GLY A 622 -13.02 6.32 -12.48
C GLY A 622 -12.49 7.47 -13.32
N SER A 623 -12.23 8.65 -12.75
CA SER A 623 -11.42 9.64 -13.42
C SER A 623 -9.95 9.24 -13.36
N ARG A 624 -9.25 9.32 -14.49
CA ARG A 624 -7.80 9.36 -14.44
C ARG A 624 -7.42 10.67 -13.79
N ALA A 625 -6.57 10.61 -12.78
CA ALA A 625 -6.10 11.82 -12.17
C ALA A 625 -5.28 12.60 -13.16
N ASP A 626 -5.81 13.68 -13.53
CA ASP A 626 -5.16 14.72 -14.27
C ASP A 626 -4.12 15.34 -13.35
N GLY A 627 -2.91 15.40 -13.82
CA GLY A 627 -2.13 16.53 -13.58
C GLY A 627 -0.95 16.47 -12.66
N TRP A 628 -0.66 15.46 -11.89
CA TRP A 628 0.68 15.38 -11.29
C TRP A 628 1.48 14.28 -11.99
N GLU A 629 2.26 14.68 -12.99
CA GLU A 629 3.29 13.84 -13.55
C GLU A 629 4.43 13.77 -12.53
N THR A 630 4.39 12.76 -11.69
CA THR A 630 5.43 12.53 -10.69
C THR A 630 6.37 11.44 -11.16
N GLY A 631 7.66 11.69 -11.10
CA GLY A 631 8.67 10.72 -11.53
C GLY A 631 8.71 9.44 -10.71
N TRP A 632 8.00 9.38 -9.57
CA TRP A 632 7.94 8.15 -8.79
C TRP A 632 7.15 7.04 -9.49
N ASN A 633 6.11 7.37 -10.26
CA ASN A 633 5.36 6.38 -11.05
C ASN A 633 6.20 5.79 -12.17
N GLU A 634 7.00 6.62 -12.83
CA GLU A 634 7.94 6.20 -13.86
C GLU A 634 9.04 5.33 -13.25
N THR A 635 9.57 5.76 -12.12
CA THR A 635 10.55 4.98 -11.35
C THR A 635 9.97 3.62 -10.95
N ASN A 636 8.72 3.56 -10.43
CA ASN A 636 8.05 2.30 -10.11
C ASN A 636 7.97 1.35 -11.29
N GLY A 637 7.49 1.83 -12.44
CA GLY A 637 7.37 1.01 -13.65
C GLY A 637 8.71 0.45 -14.11
N ALA A 638 9.76 1.27 -14.08
CA ALA A 638 11.11 0.83 -14.42
C ALA A 638 11.65 -0.21 -13.43
N LEU A 639 11.44 0.00 -12.11
CA LEU A 639 11.86 -0.94 -11.07
C LEU A 639 11.12 -2.28 -11.20
N MET A 640 9.80 -2.29 -11.38
CA MET A 640 9.03 -3.52 -11.56
C MET A 640 9.51 -4.31 -12.77
N ALA A 641 9.68 -3.64 -13.92
CA ALA A 641 10.11 -4.28 -15.16
C ALA A 641 11.56 -4.81 -15.09
N LEU A 642 12.37 -4.26 -14.19
CA LEU A 642 13.76 -4.67 -14.00
C LEU A 642 13.89 -5.79 -12.97
N GLU A 643 13.30 -5.61 -11.79
CA GLU A 643 13.55 -6.46 -10.63
C GLU A 643 12.64 -7.69 -10.53
N ILE A 644 11.55 -7.74 -11.31
CA ILE A 644 10.63 -8.88 -11.32
C ILE A 644 10.81 -9.67 -12.62
N PRO A 645 11.02 -11.00 -12.57
CA PRO A 645 11.07 -11.80 -13.79
C PRO A 645 9.70 -11.87 -14.45
N GLY A 646 9.63 -11.76 -15.76
CA GLY A 646 8.36 -11.90 -16.49
C GLY A 646 7.73 -13.29 -16.30
N ILE A 647 8.57 -14.34 -16.31
CA ILE A 647 8.17 -15.71 -16.00
C ILE A 647 9.16 -16.34 -15.03
N TYR A 648 8.68 -16.85 -13.92
CA TYR A 648 9.47 -17.64 -12.97
C TYR A 648 9.14 -19.14 -13.09
N VAL A 649 10.16 -20.00 -13.18
CA VAL A 649 9.99 -21.45 -13.39
C VAL A 649 10.77 -22.23 -12.33
N ARG A 650 10.07 -23.06 -11.55
CA ARG A 650 10.64 -24.11 -10.71
C ARG A 650 10.74 -25.41 -11.53
N THR A 651 11.91 -25.63 -12.09
CA THR A 651 12.14 -26.74 -13.01
C THR A 651 12.06 -28.10 -12.34
N ASP A 652 12.41 -28.19 -11.07
CA ASP A 652 12.31 -29.38 -10.22
C ASP A 652 10.87 -29.73 -9.89
N LEU A 653 10.02 -28.74 -9.67
CA LEU A 653 8.59 -28.92 -9.35
C LEU A 653 7.69 -28.99 -10.60
N GLY A 654 8.21 -28.65 -11.79
CA GLY A 654 7.39 -28.52 -12.99
C GLY A 654 6.30 -27.44 -12.84
N LYS A 655 6.61 -26.35 -12.17
CA LYS A 655 5.69 -25.23 -11.93
C LYS A 655 6.24 -23.93 -12.50
N LEU A 656 5.34 -23.06 -12.96
CA LEU A 656 5.70 -21.70 -13.34
C LEU A 656 4.70 -20.69 -12.75
N TYR A 657 5.15 -19.44 -12.70
CA TYR A 657 4.30 -18.28 -12.41
C TYR A 657 4.62 -17.14 -13.38
N VAL A 658 3.58 -16.46 -13.88
CA VAL A 658 3.69 -15.40 -14.89
C VAL A 658 3.37 -14.07 -14.22
N PHE A 659 4.31 -13.14 -14.25
CA PHE A 659 4.15 -11.77 -13.76
C PHE A 659 3.95 -10.77 -14.91
N ASP A 660 4.53 -11.03 -16.09
CA ASP A 660 4.41 -10.19 -17.27
C ASP A 660 3.02 -10.28 -17.92
N HIS A 661 2.70 -9.36 -18.79
CA HIS A 661 1.47 -9.29 -19.59
C HIS A 661 1.44 -10.32 -20.74
N VAL A 662 1.85 -11.54 -20.44
CA VAL A 662 1.80 -12.68 -21.35
C VAL A 662 1.12 -13.87 -20.69
N GLU A 663 0.79 -14.88 -21.49
CA GLU A 663 0.33 -16.17 -21.00
C GLU A 663 1.43 -17.21 -21.19
N ALA A 664 1.61 -18.10 -20.23
CA ALA A 664 2.58 -19.18 -20.37
C ALA A 664 2.09 -20.47 -19.71
N GLU A 665 2.46 -21.60 -20.31
CA GLU A 665 2.20 -22.93 -19.78
C GLU A 665 3.37 -23.88 -20.04
N ILE A 666 3.54 -24.87 -19.18
CA ILE A 666 4.50 -25.96 -19.37
C ILE A 666 3.83 -27.02 -20.20
N ILE A 667 4.28 -27.20 -21.45
CA ILE A 667 3.79 -28.25 -22.35
C ILE A 667 4.50 -29.60 -22.17
N LYS A 668 5.73 -29.57 -21.66
CA LYS A 668 6.50 -30.77 -21.33
C LYS A 668 7.59 -30.44 -20.30
N SER A 669 7.76 -31.31 -19.31
CA SER A 669 8.90 -31.27 -18.40
C SER A 669 9.41 -32.69 -18.17
N ASP A 670 10.71 -32.91 -18.35
CA ASP A 670 11.41 -34.15 -18.09
C ASP A 670 12.71 -33.89 -17.34
N LYS A 671 13.53 -34.92 -17.14
CA LYS A 671 14.80 -34.81 -16.39
C LYS A 671 15.84 -33.88 -17.03
N ARG A 672 15.72 -33.59 -18.34
CA ARG A 672 16.72 -32.82 -19.11
C ARG A 672 16.26 -31.42 -19.49
N LYS A 673 14.94 -31.22 -19.62
CA LYS A 673 14.38 -29.96 -20.13
C LYS A 673 12.95 -29.70 -19.66
N THR A 674 12.60 -28.43 -19.62
CA THR A 674 11.23 -27.95 -19.51
C THR A 674 10.90 -27.14 -20.77
N ILE A 675 9.78 -27.42 -21.42
CA ILE A 675 9.34 -26.71 -22.61
C ILE A 675 8.12 -25.87 -22.27
N LEU A 676 8.20 -24.59 -22.55
CA LEU A 676 7.14 -23.61 -22.33
C LEU A 676 6.46 -23.29 -23.66
N ARG A 677 5.17 -23.03 -23.62
CA ARG A 677 4.43 -22.25 -24.61
C ARG A 677 4.17 -20.89 -24.04
N ILE A 678 4.55 -19.81 -24.75
CA ILE A 678 4.41 -18.43 -24.32
C ILE A 678 3.59 -17.71 -25.38
N THR A 679 2.47 -17.10 -25.00
CA THR A 679 1.58 -16.32 -25.86
C THR A 679 1.58 -14.87 -25.41
N ASN A 680 1.77 -13.96 -26.35
CA ASN A 680 1.66 -12.53 -26.11
C ASN A 680 0.30 -12.04 -26.66
N PRO A 681 -0.71 -11.83 -25.81
CA PRO A 681 -2.04 -11.38 -26.26
C PRO A 681 -2.12 -9.86 -26.45
N THR A 682 -1.03 -9.13 -26.19
CA THR A 682 -1.01 -7.65 -26.25
C THR A 682 -0.76 -7.14 -27.67
N GLU A 683 -0.93 -5.83 -27.87
CA GLU A 683 -0.67 -5.13 -29.13
C GLU A 683 0.81 -4.76 -29.32
N PHE A 684 1.68 -5.04 -28.36
CA PHE A 684 3.09 -4.69 -28.35
C PHE A 684 3.97 -5.94 -28.43
N ASP A 685 5.10 -5.85 -29.12
CA ASP A 685 6.13 -6.88 -29.05
C ASP A 685 6.69 -6.98 -27.63
N ALA A 686 6.91 -8.19 -27.15
CA ALA A 686 7.42 -8.48 -25.82
C ALA A 686 8.84 -9.09 -25.88
N GLN A 687 9.68 -8.70 -24.92
CA GLN A 687 10.91 -9.39 -24.55
C GLN A 687 10.74 -9.91 -23.12
N VAL A 688 10.19 -11.10 -22.99
CA VAL A 688 9.84 -11.69 -21.69
C VAL A 688 11.10 -12.17 -21.00
N THR A 689 11.38 -11.63 -19.82
CA THR A 689 12.47 -12.10 -18.97
C THR A 689 12.08 -13.41 -18.31
N LEU A 690 13.00 -14.39 -18.33
CA LEU A 690 12.77 -15.71 -17.79
C LEU A 690 13.79 -16.03 -16.70
N PHE A 691 13.31 -16.39 -15.52
CA PHE A 691 14.11 -16.88 -14.42
C PHE A 691 13.70 -18.32 -14.10
N ALA A 692 14.65 -19.25 -14.29
CA ALA A 692 14.43 -20.67 -14.08
C ALA A 692 15.47 -21.23 -13.12
N GLU A 693 15.03 -21.99 -12.13
CA GLU A 693 15.91 -22.61 -11.14
C GLU A 693 15.42 -23.96 -10.68
N GLY A 694 16.34 -24.76 -10.14
CA GLY A 694 16.07 -26.04 -9.48
C GLY A 694 16.01 -25.90 -7.96
N ALA A 695 15.96 -27.06 -7.28
CA ALA A 695 15.88 -27.09 -5.81
C ALA A 695 17.11 -26.48 -5.11
N GLU A 696 18.31 -26.76 -5.62
CA GLU A 696 19.56 -26.28 -5.01
C GLU A 696 19.69 -24.75 -5.15
N GLU A 697 19.40 -24.23 -6.35
CA GLU A 697 19.47 -22.79 -6.62
C GLU A 697 18.42 -22.01 -5.83
N SER A 698 17.21 -22.54 -5.72
CA SER A 698 16.12 -21.87 -4.98
C SER A 698 16.31 -21.84 -3.46
N ALA A 699 17.19 -22.70 -2.92
CA ALA A 699 17.54 -22.71 -1.51
C ALA A 699 18.56 -21.61 -1.12
N LEU A 700 19.21 -20.99 -2.11
CA LEU A 700 20.19 -19.92 -1.86
C LEU A 700 19.49 -18.55 -1.79
N PRO A 701 20.01 -17.59 -1.01
CA PRO A 701 19.55 -16.21 -1.07
C PRO A 701 19.59 -15.67 -2.50
N LEU A 702 18.57 -14.92 -2.88
CA LEU A 702 18.52 -14.27 -4.19
C LEU A 702 19.38 -13.00 -4.22
N GLY A 703 19.39 -12.28 -3.10
CA GLY A 703 20.16 -11.05 -2.89
C GLY A 703 19.57 -9.84 -3.62
N ASP A 704 20.33 -8.75 -3.60
CA ASP A 704 20.06 -7.57 -4.40
C ASP A 704 20.53 -7.76 -5.86
N ASN A 705 20.05 -6.93 -6.78
CA ASN A 705 20.42 -6.96 -8.20
C ASN A 705 20.26 -8.34 -8.87
N ALA A 706 19.25 -9.09 -8.44
CA ALA A 706 19.02 -10.47 -8.87
C ALA A 706 18.76 -10.60 -10.37
N PHE A 707 18.25 -9.56 -11.01
CA PHE A 707 17.95 -9.54 -12.44
C PHE A 707 19.19 -9.78 -13.33
N LEU A 708 20.39 -9.55 -12.82
CA LEU A 708 21.64 -9.91 -13.52
C LEU A 708 21.81 -11.43 -13.71
N ASN A 709 21.08 -12.24 -12.94
CA ASN A 709 21.11 -13.70 -13.03
C ASN A 709 19.99 -14.25 -13.94
N TRP A 710 19.07 -13.43 -14.41
CA TRP A 710 17.98 -13.91 -15.25
C TRP A 710 18.50 -14.22 -16.65
N GLN A 711 18.27 -15.47 -17.03
CA GLN A 711 19.10 -16.11 -18.05
C GLN A 711 18.70 -15.73 -19.47
N ASP A 712 17.42 -15.51 -19.72
CA ASP A 712 16.92 -15.41 -21.09
C ASP A 712 15.87 -14.32 -21.25
N LYS A 713 15.94 -13.65 -22.40
CA LYS A 713 14.87 -12.77 -22.88
C LYS A 713 14.21 -13.41 -24.09
N VAL A 714 13.00 -13.91 -23.91
CA VAL A 714 12.23 -14.58 -25.00
C VAL A 714 11.45 -13.53 -25.78
N LYS A 715 11.74 -13.39 -27.06
CA LYS A 715 11.00 -12.48 -27.95
C LYS A 715 9.71 -13.10 -28.42
N VAL A 716 8.57 -12.43 -28.16
CA VAL A 716 7.23 -12.84 -28.58
C VAL A 716 6.52 -11.64 -29.21
N LYS A 717 6.27 -11.71 -30.53
CA LYS A 717 5.59 -10.62 -31.21
C LYS A 717 4.14 -10.48 -30.76
N ALA A 718 3.59 -9.29 -30.95
CA ALA A 718 2.18 -8.99 -30.68
C ALA A 718 1.24 -10.06 -31.30
N GLY A 719 0.32 -10.57 -30.49
CA GLY A 719 -0.65 -11.58 -30.90
C GLY A 719 -0.07 -12.97 -31.23
N GLN A 720 1.22 -13.22 -30.99
CA GLN A 720 1.85 -14.49 -31.37
C GLN A 720 2.16 -15.41 -30.20
N THR A 721 2.36 -16.68 -30.52
CA THR A 721 2.75 -17.74 -29.59
C THR A 721 4.10 -18.32 -30.04
N VAL A 722 4.99 -18.54 -29.07
CA VAL A 722 6.29 -19.19 -29.29
C VAL A 722 6.46 -20.38 -28.33
N THR A 723 7.35 -21.30 -28.72
CA THR A 723 7.79 -22.38 -27.82
C THR A 723 9.21 -22.12 -27.39
N TYR A 724 9.47 -22.22 -26.10
CA TYR A 724 10.80 -22.00 -25.52
C TYR A 724 11.26 -23.23 -24.71
N THR A 725 12.54 -23.58 -24.78
CA THR A 725 13.09 -24.75 -24.09
C THR A 725 14.14 -24.34 -23.06
N ILE A 726 13.84 -24.59 -21.79
CA ILE A 726 14.78 -24.47 -20.68
C ILE A 726 15.54 -25.81 -20.55
N LYS A 727 16.86 -25.75 -20.64
CA LYS A 727 17.71 -26.90 -20.30
C LYS A 727 17.89 -27.00 -18.80
N LYS A 728 17.64 -28.16 -18.21
CA LYS A 728 17.94 -28.40 -16.80
C LYS A 728 19.44 -28.69 -16.65
N LYS A 729 20.05 -28.08 -15.65
CA LYS A 729 21.45 -28.32 -15.29
C LYS A 729 21.62 -29.68 -14.64
#